data_4704df138b0c8bab3115b9e8bcd1d7d1
#
_entry.id   4704df138b0c8bab3115b9e8bcd1d7d1
#
_cell.length_a   1.000
_cell.length_b   1.000
_cell.length_c   1.000
_cell.angle_alpha   90.00
_cell.angle_beta   90.00
_cell.angle_gamma   90.00
#
_symmetry.space_group_name_H-M   'P 1'
#
loop_
_entity.id
_entity.type
_entity.pdbx_description
1 polymer ?
#
loop_
_entity_poly.entity_id
_entity_poly.type
_entity_poly.pdbx_seq_one_letter_code
_entity_poly.pdbx_strand_id
1 'polypeptide(L)'
;MPEFAPGDVFADHRIEGVAGRGGMGVVYRATELGLERIVALKVITPVLAQEEDFRKRFVAESKAAASIEHPNVIPVYHAGERDGVLFIVMRYIDGPDLRALVRAEGRLDPERAAHIVAQVGGALDAAHRHGLVHRDVKPANVLLGDDDQSYLTDFGLTKRSATTDGAGLSRAGGWVGTLGYVAPEQIRGERIDARTDVYALGCVLVHTLTGDAPYMRETDEATLWAHLNSPPPSEDVPPEFEGVIARALAKDPSDRYPSAGDLGRAALRAAGRSATAVPERNVGRGQAAPIDSRTEATAARAAAVVDPDGETQLSPAGAASPGMGVGGWRPTRRQRRHGLLAMAAVLFTTGVGFAVLGGDGEGGGTAPAPPPPPPAQRGLRPATVDVTKSGVLARPNALTIAAGDVWALSNREGAIALADAVTGEADGRLNVGDGASSIAAGFDSVWVTKESTNTVLRINARTRRRVPGGAIEIARPGRNVAVATGAGAVWVGVRNSDSDDRSPESVVRIDPGTGDQREIAVERGVQDLAVGAGAVWVTNRFSSTVTRIRTSDGSSTRVRVGAAPRGIAVGEGAIWVAAAGDDEITRINPRSLETTSIALQAIPERVAVGGKSVWVTAKEAGRLIRIDADTRKVLERVDTGSRPYALDITRGRAVWLTVLDDDGLQRVRFYRPQ
;
A
#
# COMPACT_ATOMS: atom_id res chain seq x y z
N MET A 1 -4.56 -13.15 15.24
CA MET A 1 -4.22 -11.98 16.08
C MET A 1 -5.20 -11.91 17.21
N PRO A 2 -4.83 -11.57 18.44
CA PRO A 2 -5.80 -11.03 19.35
C PRO A 2 -6.32 -9.72 18.73
N GLU A 3 -7.54 -9.70 18.20
CA GLU A 3 -8.22 -8.46 17.86
C GLU A 3 -8.82 -7.93 19.17
N PHE A 4 -8.30 -6.80 19.62
CA PHE A 4 -8.87 -6.12 20.78
C PHE A 4 -10.12 -5.34 20.37
N ALA A 5 -11.19 -5.52 21.14
CA ALA A 5 -12.44 -4.78 20.99
C ALA A 5 -12.40 -3.47 21.83
N PRO A 6 -13.22 -2.48 21.50
CA PRO A 6 -13.41 -1.32 22.34
C PRO A 6 -13.80 -1.74 23.77
N GLY A 7 -13.07 -1.22 24.77
CA GLY A 7 -13.20 -1.56 26.18
C GLY A 7 -12.17 -2.57 26.69
N ASP A 8 -11.53 -3.35 25.85
CA ASP A 8 -10.45 -4.26 26.24
C ASP A 8 -9.26 -3.49 26.81
N VAL A 9 -8.53 -4.14 27.72
CA VAL A 9 -7.30 -3.58 28.30
C VAL A 9 -6.11 -4.43 27.88
N PHE A 10 -5.11 -3.80 27.25
CA PHE A 10 -3.85 -4.43 26.89
C PHE A 10 -2.67 -3.53 27.25
N ALA A 11 -1.67 -4.08 27.93
CA ALA A 11 -0.45 -3.38 28.36
C ALA A 11 -0.74 -2.02 29.03
N ASP A 12 -1.70 -2.01 29.97
CA ASP A 12 -2.17 -0.83 30.73
C ASP A 12 -2.82 0.27 29.87
N HIS A 13 -3.36 -0.11 28.69
CA HIS A 13 -4.09 0.77 27.78
C HIS A 13 -5.48 0.22 27.51
N ARG A 14 -6.51 1.05 27.69
CA ARG A 14 -7.89 0.73 27.32
C ARG A 14 -8.12 1.07 25.86
N ILE A 15 -8.50 0.08 25.07
CA ILE A 15 -8.77 0.22 23.64
C ILE A 15 -10.05 1.02 23.44
N GLU A 16 -10.01 2.07 22.63
CA GLU A 16 -11.19 2.85 22.23
C GLU A 16 -11.70 2.44 20.84
N GLY A 17 -10.79 2.04 19.95
CA GLY A 17 -11.12 1.61 18.60
C GLY A 17 -9.87 1.42 17.75
N VAL A 18 -10.08 0.97 16.52
CA VAL A 18 -9.01 0.83 15.53
C VAL A 18 -8.76 2.18 14.86
N ALA A 19 -7.54 2.71 14.98
CA ALA A 19 -7.10 3.92 14.29
C ALA A 19 -6.54 3.63 12.89
N GLY A 20 -5.87 2.46 12.72
CA GLY A 20 -5.31 2.07 11.44
C GLY A 20 -4.91 0.60 11.41
N ARG A 21 -4.78 0.05 10.22
CA ARG A 21 -4.35 -1.32 10.00
C ARG A 21 -3.33 -1.35 8.86
N GLY A 22 -2.26 -2.13 9.02
CA GLY A 22 -1.20 -2.28 8.02
C GLY A 22 -0.59 -3.68 8.02
N GLY A 23 0.29 -3.96 7.09
CA GLY A 23 0.93 -5.29 6.95
C GLY A 23 1.73 -5.75 8.17
N MET A 24 2.11 -4.82 9.05
CA MET A 24 2.92 -5.10 10.25
C MET A 24 2.09 -5.24 11.52
N GLY A 25 0.83 -4.82 11.51
CA GLY A 25 0.02 -4.83 12.71
C GLY A 25 -1.20 -3.93 12.66
N VAL A 26 -1.80 -3.76 13.82
CA VAL A 26 -2.97 -2.90 14.02
C VAL A 26 -2.58 -1.75 14.95
N VAL A 27 -2.97 -0.55 14.58
CA VAL A 27 -2.86 0.65 15.41
C VAL A 27 -4.22 0.92 16.03
N TYR A 28 -4.25 0.94 17.35
CA TYR A 28 -5.45 1.27 18.11
C TYR A 28 -5.35 2.69 18.65
N ARG A 29 -6.46 3.40 18.64
CA ARG A 29 -6.69 4.53 19.54
C ARG A 29 -6.98 3.94 20.91
N ALA A 30 -6.21 4.35 21.91
CA ALA A 30 -6.33 3.81 23.25
C ALA A 30 -6.11 4.91 24.30
N THR A 31 -6.67 4.70 25.52
CA THR A 31 -6.39 5.54 26.67
C THR A 31 -5.37 4.84 27.56
N GLU A 32 -4.23 5.46 27.79
CA GLU A 32 -3.25 5.05 28.80
C GLU A 32 -3.84 5.23 30.20
N LEU A 33 -4.00 4.14 30.96
CA LEU A 33 -4.74 4.16 32.23
C LEU A 33 -4.03 4.96 33.33
N GLY A 34 -2.69 5.02 33.30
CA GLY A 34 -1.90 5.71 34.33
C GLY A 34 -1.95 7.23 34.23
N LEU A 35 -2.02 7.78 33.00
CA LEU A 35 -2.00 9.22 32.74
C LEU A 35 -3.30 9.75 32.13
N GLU A 36 -4.28 8.87 31.90
CA GLU A 36 -5.59 9.18 31.30
C GLU A 36 -5.49 9.96 29.98
N ARG A 37 -4.45 9.70 29.20
CA ARG A 37 -4.22 10.35 27.89
C ARG A 37 -4.49 9.43 26.72
N ILE A 38 -4.91 10.01 25.60
CA ILE A 38 -5.10 9.29 24.35
C ILE A 38 -3.75 9.04 23.69
N VAL A 39 -3.53 7.79 23.26
CA VAL A 39 -2.32 7.32 22.60
C VAL A 39 -2.66 6.47 21.36
N ALA A 40 -1.71 6.33 20.45
CA ALA A 40 -1.73 5.33 19.41
C ALA A 40 -0.95 4.10 19.89
N LEU A 41 -1.64 2.97 20.04
CA LEU A 41 -1.07 1.69 20.43
C LEU A 41 -0.95 0.80 19.20
N LYS A 42 0.26 0.63 18.70
CA LYS A 42 0.56 -0.25 17.56
C LYS A 42 0.93 -1.64 18.05
N VAL A 43 0.12 -2.63 17.69
CA VAL A 43 0.31 -4.05 18.04
C VAL A 43 0.84 -4.79 16.83
N ILE A 44 2.00 -5.45 16.98
CA ILE A 44 2.71 -6.13 15.90
C ILE A 44 2.10 -7.53 15.65
N THR A 45 2.08 -7.95 14.39
CA THR A 45 1.56 -9.27 14.03
C THR A 45 2.37 -10.40 14.67
N PRO A 46 1.72 -11.46 15.22
CA PRO A 46 2.41 -12.59 15.84
C PRO A 46 3.40 -13.31 14.89
N VAL A 47 3.10 -13.35 13.60
CA VAL A 47 3.98 -13.99 12.59
C VAL A 47 5.36 -13.32 12.57
N LEU A 48 5.43 -11.99 12.63
CA LEU A 48 6.70 -11.26 12.71
C LEU A 48 7.34 -11.37 14.09
N ALA A 49 6.53 -11.42 15.14
CA ALA A 49 7.01 -11.53 16.52
C ALA A 49 7.64 -12.89 16.85
N GLN A 50 7.42 -13.95 16.04
CA GLN A 50 8.03 -15.26 16.23
C GLN A 50 9.50 -15.34 15.79
N GLU A 51 9.94 -14.44 14.89
CA GLU A 51 11.32 -14.39 14.46
C GLU A 51 12.21 -13.70 15.50
N GLU A 52 13.18 -14.41 16.10
CA GLU A 52 14.04 -13.85 17.13
C GLU A 52 14.89 -12.67 16.65
N ASP A 53 15.36 -12.71 15.40
CA ASP A 53 16.09 -11.60 14.78
C ASP A 53 15.21 -10.38 14.54
N PHE A 54 13.93 -10.57 14.26
CA PHE A 54 12.97 -9.48 14.19
C PHE A 54 12.78 -8.83 15.56
N ARG A 55 12.62 -9.61 16.62
CA ARG A 55 12.45 -9.11 18.00
C ARG A 55 13.64 -8.27 18.46
N LYS A 56 14.87 -8.74 18.23
CA LYS A 56 16.09 -8.01 18.58
C LYS A 56 16.16 -6.66 17.85
N ARG A 57 15.86 -6.65 16.54
CA ARG A 57 15.84 -5.42 15.75
C ARG A 57 14.72 -4.48 16.18
N PHE A 58 13.51 -4.98 16.39
CA PHE A 58 12.36 -4.21 16.87
C PHE A 58 12.71 -3.45 18.15
N VAL A 59 13.33 -4.10 19.14
CA VAL A 59 13.74 -3.45 20.39
C VAL A 59 14.82 -2.39 20.13
N ALA A 60 15.82 -2.68 19.30
CA ALA A 60 16.90 -1.76 19.00
C ALA A 60 16.41 -0.51 18.25
N GLU A 61 15.60 -0.71 17.21
CA GLU A 61 15.06 0.37 16.37
C GLU A 61 14.01 1.20 17.12
N SER A 62 13.18 0.56 17.96
CA SER A 62 12.23 1.28 18.83
C SER A 62 12.95 2.17 19.84
N LYS A 63 14.07 1.72 20.42
CA LYS A 63 14.90 2.53 21.31
C LYS A 63 15.54 3.71 20.58
N ALA A 64 16.04 3.47 19.36
CA ALA A 64 16.61 4.53 18.53
C ALA A 64 15.53 5.56 18.13
N ALA A 65 14.35 5.12 17.71
CA ALA A 65 13.23 6.02 17.38
C ALA A 65 12.79 6.84 18.61
N ALA A 66 12.70 6.22 19.78
CA ALA A 66 12.33 6.91 21.03
C ALA A 66 13.37 7.96 21.49
N SER A 67 14.62 7.87 21.03
CA SER A 67 15.68 8.86 21.36
C SER A 67 15.69 10.08 20.45
N ILE A 68 14.85 10.13 19.42
CA ILE A 68 14.82 11.24 18.48
C ILE A 68 13.86 12.33 19.00
N GLU A 69 14.42 13.46 19.37
CA GLU A 69 13.66 14.65 19.75
C GLU A 69 13.59 15.62 18.57
N HIS A 70 12.43 15.66 17.89
CA HIS A 70 12.19 16.57 16.78
C HIS A 70 10.67 16.85 16.63
N PRO A 71 10.23 18.09 16.36
CA PRO A 71 8.81 18.44 16.28
C PRO A 71 8.02 17.66 15.21
N ASN A 72 8.70 17.18 14.17
CA ASN A 72 8.09 16.44 13.07
C ASN A 72 8.37 14.92 13.10
N VAL A 73 8.91 14.39 14.19
CA VAL A 73 9.00 12.95 14.45
C VAL A 73 7.92 12.58 15.45
N ILE A 74 7.17 11.51 15.18
CA ILE A 74 6.14 11.05 16.12
C ILE A 74 6.80 10.66 17.45
N PRO A 75 6.40 11.23 18.59
CA PRO A 75 6.91 10.82 19.88
C PRO A 75 6.55 9.39 20.23
N VAL A 76 7.55 8.53 20.43
CA VAL A 76 7.37 7.17 20.96
C VAL A 76 7.49 7.23 22.48
N TYR A 77 6.44 6.82 23.18
CA TYR A 77 6.38 6.84 24.64
C TYR A 77 6.91 5.57 25.26
N HIS A 78 6.56 4.43 24.69
CA HIS A 78 6.95 3.12 25.16
C HIS A 78 6.96 2.09 24.03
N ALA A 79 7.83 1.11 24.12
CA ALA A 79 7.83 -0.08 23.28
C ALA A 79 8.14 -1.29 24.15
N GLY A 80 7.45 -2.40 23.95
CA GLY A 80 7.61 -3.56 24.80
C GLY A 80 6.95 -4.81 24.25
N GLU A 81 6.90 -5.80 25.12
CA GLU A 81 6.23 -7.08 24.90
C GLU A 81 5.34 -7.42 26.09
N ARG A 82 4.10 -7.86 25.82
CA ARG A 82 3.18 -8.36 26.80
C ARG A 82 2.50 -9.62 26.27
N ASP A 83 2.54 -10.69 27.02
CA ASP A 83 1.95 -11.98 26.66
C ASP A 83 2.39 -12.50 25.27
N GLY A 84 3.69 -12.32 24.91
CA GLY A 84 4.22 -12.70 23.62
C GLY A 84 3.88 -11.76 22.46
N VAL A 85 3.19 -10.65 22.73
CA VAL A 85 2.79 -9.66 21.72
C VAL A 85 3.65 -8.41 21.82
N LEU A 86 4.34 -8.07 20.73
CA LEU A 86 5.13 -6.84 20.62
C LEU A 86 4.22 -5.64 20.36
N PHE A 87 4.52 -4.51 21.01
CA PHE A 87 3.74 -3.28 20.83
C PHE A 87 4.59 -2.01 20.96
N ILE A 88 4.09 -0.94 20.36
CA ILE A 88 4.64 0.43 20.50
C ILE A 88 3.51 1.36 20.90
N VAL A 89 3.76 2.23 21.86
CA VAL A 89 2.88 3.31 22.29
C VAL A 89 3.48 4.63 21.83
N MET A 90 2.72 5.41 21.09
CA MET A 90 3.16 6.68 20.55
C MET A 90 2.05 7.73 20.63
N ARG A 91 2.41 8.97 20.35
CA ARG A 91 1.43 10.06 20.30
C ARG A 91 0.32 9.73 19.28
N TYR A 92 -0.93 9.92 19.71
CA TYR A 92 -2.06 9.89 18.79
C TYR A 92 -2.16 11.26 18.09
N ILE A 93 -2.24 11.25 16.77
CA ILE A 93 -2.48 12.43 15.95
C ILE A 93 -3.91 12.31 15.42
N ASP A 94 -4.72 13.33 15.73
CA ASP A 94 -6.11 13.41 15.27
C ASP A 94 -6.14 14.13 13.91
N GLY A 95 -5.92 13.38 12.85
CA GLY A 95 -5.86 13.91 11.49
C GLY A 95 -5.55 12.82 10.46
N PRO A 96 -5.63 13.15 9.17
CA PRO A 96 -5.37 12.21 8.09
C PRO A 96 -3.87 11.92 7.94
N ASP A 97 -3.53 10.82 7.27
CA ASP A 97 -2.21 10.69 6.67
C ASP A 97 -2.12 11.48 5.35
N LEU A 98 -0.91 11.80 4.90
CA LEU A 98 -0.68 12.57 3.67
C LEU A 98 -1.25 11.86 2.42
N ARG A 99 -1.31 10.54 2.41
CA ARG A 99 -1.94 9.77 1.33
C ARG A 99 -3.44 10.04 1.27
N ALA A 100 -4.12 10.03 2.43
CA ALA A 100 -5.54 10.34 2.53
C ALA A 100 -5.83 11.78 2.10
N LEU A 101 -4.96 12.73 2.47
CA LEU A 101 -5.06 14.12 2.05
C LEU A 101 -4.94 14.28 0.53
N VAL A 102 -3.87 13.72 -0.08
CA VAL A 102 -3.68 13.79 -1.55
C VAL A 102 -4.81 13.09 -2.28
N ARG A 103 -5.34 11.99 -1.72
CA ARG A 103 -6.51 11.33 -2.30
C ARG A 103 -7.76 12.22 -2.30
N ALA A 104 -7.99 12.97 -1.23
CA ALA A 104 -9.16 13.83 -1.10
C ALA A 104 -9.07 15.08 -1.98
N GLU A 105 -7.91 15.74 -2.00
CA GLU A 105 -7.72 17.02 -2.67
C GLU A 105 -7.15 16.89 -4.11
N GLY A 106 -6.52 15.77 -4.43
CA GLY A 106 -5.77 15.60 -5.66
C GLY A 106 -4.33 16.07 -5.50
N ARG A 107 -3.85 16.89 -6.44
CA ARG A 107 -2.57 17.57 -6.30
C ARG A 107 -2.69 18.70 -5.28
N LEU A 108 -1.69 18.83 -4.43
CA LEU A 108 -1.62 19.89 -3.44
C LEU A 108 -1.06 21.18 -4.07
N ASP A 109 -1.38 22.29 -3.46
CA ASP A 109 -0.71 23.56 -3.76
C ASP A 109 0.81 23.42 -3.58
N PRO A 110 1.64 23.95 -4.51
CA PRO A 110 3.10 23.79 -4.47
C PRO A 110 3.76 24.30 -3.18
N GLU A 111 3.27 25.39 -2.58
CA GLU A 111 3.81 25.91 -1.32
C GLU A 111 3.50 24.96 -0.16
N ARG A 112 2.28 24.41 -0.14
CA ARG A 112 1.85 23.43 0.86
C ARG A 112 2.63 22.14 0.74
N ALA A 113 2.80 21.61 -0.48
CA ALA A 113 3.61 20.43 -0.75
C ALA A 113 5.06 20.61 -0.28
N ALA A 114 5.69 21.75 -0.63
CA ALA A 114 7.04 22.08 -0.21
C ALA A 114 7.17 22.22 1.30
N HIS A 115 6.16 22.77 1.97
CA HIS A 115 6.15 22.92 3.43
C HIS A 115 6.12 21.57 4.14
N ILE A 116 5.23 20.67 3.73
CA ILE A 116 5.15 19.30 4.26
C ILE A 116 6.47 18.56 4.04
N VAL A 117 7.00 18.59 2.82
CA VAL A 117 8.28 17.92 2.48
C VAL A 117 9.45 18.48 3.28
N ALA A 118 9.48 19.79 3.55
CA ALA A 118 10.54 20.39 4.37
C ALA A 118 10.47 19.93 5.84
N GLN A 119 9.28 19.80 6.41
CA GLN A 119 9.09 19.28 7.76
C GLN A 119 9.55 17.81 7.85
N VAL A 120 9.13 16.97 6.90
CA VAL A 120 9.55 15.56 6.82
C VAL A 120 11.06 15.44 6.60
N GLY A 121 11.64 16.30 5.76
CA GLY A 121 13.09 16.39 5.55
C GLY A 121 13.86 16.69 6.83
N GLY A 122 13.36 17.61 7.67
CA GLY A 122 13.92 17.90 8.99
C GLY A 122 13.85 16.70 9.94
N ALA A 123 12.73 15.98 9.93
CA ALA A 123 12.54 14.76 10.73
C ALA A 123 13.51 13.65 10.32
N LEU A 124 13.70 13.44 9.02
CA LEU A 124 14.66 12.47 8.49
C LEU A 124 16.10 12.85 8.86
N ASP A 125 16.47 14.12 8.76
CA ASP A 125 17.80 14.59 9.18
C ASP A 125 18.04 14.35 10.68
N ALA A 126 17.00 14.48 11.51
CA ALA A 126 17.10 14.14 12.93
C ALA A 126 17.38 12.65 13.14
N ALA A 127 16.67 11.77 12.44
CA ALA A 127 16.90 10.33 12.49
C ALA A 127 18.29 9.93 11.98
N HIS A 128 18.73 10.52 10.87
CA HIS A 128 20.03 10.24 10.27
C HIS A 128 21.21 10.64 11.20
N ARG A 129 21.06 11.72 11.98
CA ARG A 129 22.05 12.08 13.02
C ARG A 129 22.18 11.03 14.13
N HIS A 130 21.12 10.24 14.37
CA HIS A 130 21.13 9.11 15.30
C HIS A 130 21.53 7.78 14.63
N GLY A 131 21.94 7.82 13.35
CA GLY A 131 22.34 6.63 12.60
C GLY A 131 21.17 5.78 12.09
N LEU A 132 19.94 6.26 12.21
CA LEU A 132 18.74 5.54 11.81
C LEU A 132 18.30 5.99 10.41
N VAL A 133 18.21 5.05 9.46
CA VAL A 133 17.63 5.25 8.12
C VAL A 133 16.19 4.76 8.14
N HIS A 134 15.26 5.56 7.63
CA HIS A 134 13.82 5.24 7.68
C HIS A 134 13.43 4.08 6.75
N ARG A 135 13.98 4.03 5.52
CA ARG A 135 13.81 2.96 4.52
C ARG A 135 12.40 2.75 3.96
N ASP A 136 11.38 3.43 4.48
CA ASP A 136 9.98 3.30 4.06
C ASP A 136 9.24 4.65 4.08
N VAL A 137 9.91 5.71 3.59
CA VAL A 137 9.30 7.05 3.48
C VAL A 137 8.23 7.00 2.39
N LYS A 138 6.98 7.30 2.77
CA LYS A 138 5.81 7.32 1.88
C LYS A 138 4.70 8.16 2.50
N PRO A 139 3.72 8.62 1.71
CA PRO A 139 2.64 9.47 2.22
C PRO A 139 1.84 8.86 3.37
N ALA A 140 1.65 7.54 3.40
CA ALA A 140 0.94 6.85 4.49
C ALA A 140 1.66 6.89 5.84
N ASN A 141 2.97 7.17 5.84
CA ASN A 141 3.79 7.27 7.04
C ASN A 141 4.03 8.74 7.47
N VAL A 142 3.31 9.70 6.86
CA VAL A 142 3.30 11.10 7.25
C VAL A 142 1.91 11.46 7.75
N LEU A 143 1.76 11.63 9.06
CA LEU A 143 0.51 12.02 9.69
C LEU A 143 0.44 13.56 9.74
N LEU A 144 -0.75 14.11 9.55
CA LEU A 144 -0.98 15.54 9.53
C LEU A 144 -1.88 15.93 10.71
N GLY A 145 -1.39 16.82 11.55
CA GLY A 145 -2.16 17.49 12.58
C GLY A 145 -2.71 18.82 12.10
N ASP A 146 -3.06 19.69 13.05
CA ASP A 146 -3.53 21.05 12.76
C ASP A 146 -2.48 21.85 11.96
N ASP A 147 -2.94 22.75 11.09
CA ASP A 147 -2.11 23.65 10.28
C ASP A 147 -0.99 22.93 9.47
N ASP A 148 -1.27 21.73 8.96
CA ASP A 148 -0.32 20.88 8.23
C ASP A 148 0.96 20.54 9.03
N GLN A 149 0.90 20.55 10.37
CA GLN A 149 1.98 20.03 11.19
C GLN A 149 2.20 18.55 10.88
N SER A 150 3.31 18.23 10.24
CA SER A 150 3.61 16.89 9.77
C SER A 150 4.36 16.08 10.82
N TYR A 151 4.00 14.81 10.98
CA TYR A 151 4.67 13.85 11.87
C TYR A 151 5.08 12.62 11.09
N LEU A 152 6.37 12.36 11.01
CA LEU A 152 6.91 11.14 10.40
C LEU A 152 6.80 9.99 11.40
N THR A 153 6.20 8.87 10.98
CA THR A 153 5.97 7.67 11.79
C THR A 153 6.54 6.44 11.10
N ASP A 154 6.56 5.31 11.80
CA ASP A 154 6.92 3.99 11.26
C ASP A 154 8.35 3.90 10.71
N PHE A 155 9.33 4.41 11.49
CA PHE A 155 10.74 4.19 11.20
C PHE A 155 11.03 2.70 11.02
N GLY A 156 11.60 2.37 9.91
CA GLY A 156 11.96 1.09 9.26
C GLY A 156 12.02 -0.22 10.05
N LEU A 157 11.19 -0.39 11.06
CA LEU A 157 11.16 -1.49 12.04
C LEU A 157 11.15 -2.92 11.44
N THR A 158 11.08 -3.05 10.10
CA THR A 158 10.73 -4.33 9.48
C THR A 158 11.44 -4.68 8.18
N LYS A 159 12.20 -3.79 7.57
CA LYS A 159 12.92 -4.14 6.33
C LYS A 159 14.25 -4.83 6.64
N ARG A 160 14.37 -6.10 6.23
CA ARG A 160 15.61 -6.87 6.29
C ARG A 160 16.74 -6.08 5.64
N SER A 161 17.83 -5.85 6.35
CA SER A 161 19.06 -5.36 5.74
C SER A 161 19.56 -6.42 4.77
N ALA A 162 19.67 -6.10 3.49
CA ALA A 162 20.22 -6.98 2.46
C ALA A 162 21.73 -7.33 2.66
N THR A 163 22.31 -6.98 3.82
CA THR A 163 23.76 -7.00 4.05
C THR A 163 24.31 -8.28 4.66
N THR A 164 23.48 -9.34 4.92
CA THR A 164 24.07 -10.54 5.55
C THR A 164 24.22 -11.74 4.63
N ASP A 165 23.49 -11.83 3.51
CA ASP A 165 23.64 -12.98 2.61
C ASP A 165 23.44 -12.56 1.14
N GLY A 166 24.37 -11.94 0.51
CA GLY A 166 24.60 -11.80 -0.95
C GLY A 166 23.52 -12.26 -1.97
N ALA A 167 22.28 -12.37 -1.55
CA ALA A 167 21.16 -12.78 -2.36
C ALA A 167 20.29 -11.55 -2.66
N GLY A 168 20.56 -10.92 -3.79
CA GLY A 168 19.67 -9.95 -4.41
C GLY A 168 18.23 -10.48 -4.51
N LEU A 169 17.30 -9.61 -4.77
CA LEU A 169 15.82 -9.72 -4.91
C LEU A 169 15.22 -11.02 -5.49
N SER A 170 15.98 -12.08 -5.74
CA SER A 170 15.59 -13.27 -6.53
C SER A 170 15.31 -14.54 -5.72
N ARG A 171 15.28 -14.52 -4.38
CA ARG A 171 14.89 -15.72 -3.60
C ARG A 171 13.68 -15.46 -2.71
N ALA A 172 12.53 -15.95 -3.15
CA ALA A 172 11.35 -16.38 -2.39
C ALA A 172 10.91 -15.47 -1.22
N GLY A 173 10.46 -14.27 -1.53
CA GLY A 173 9.82 -13.40 -0.54
C GLY A 173 9.33 -12.15 -1.21
N GLY A 174 8.02 -12.05 -1.49
CA GLY A 174 7.43 -10.87 -2.11
C GLY A 174 7.81 -9.60 -1.34
N TRP A 175 8.09 -8.54 -2.06
CA TRP A 175 8.39 -7.22 -1.51
C TRP A 175 7.21 -6.76 -0.61
N VAL A 176 7.44 -6.66 0.69
CA VAL A 176 6.48 -6.09 1.64
C VAL A 176 6.69 -4.57 1.66
N GLY A 177 6.02 -3.84 0.76
CA GLY A 177 6.10 -2.37 0.73
C GLY A 177 5.47 -1.77 -0.53
N THR A 178 5.19 -0.48 -0.47
CA THR A 178 4.65 0.29 -1.60
C THR A 178 5.76 0.59 -2.59
N LEU A 179 5.75 -0.02 -3.77
CA LEU A 179 6.82 0.04 -4.77
C LEU A 179 7.08 1.46 -5.33
N GLY A 180 6.08 2.33 -5.29
CA GLY A 180 6.17 3.68 -5.86
C GLY A 180 7.15 4.65 -5.20
N TYR A 181 7.86 4.24 -4.11
CA TYR A 181 8.79 5.10 -3.36
C TYR A 181 10.13 4.43 -3.09
N VAL A 182 10.38 3.26 -3.70
CA VAL A 182 11.57 2.46 -3.44
C VAL A 182 12.79 3.05 -4.16
N ALA A 183 13.90 3.17 -3.46
CA ALA A 183 15.13 3.68 -4.07
C ALA A 183 15.88 2.60 -4.89
N PRO A 184 16.63 2.99 -5.95
CA PRO A 184 17.39 2.07 -6.80
C PRO A 184 18.32 1.13 -6.04
N GLU A 185 19.05 1.61 -5.03
CA GLU A 185 19.96 0.81 -4.20
C GLU A 185 19.20 -0.22 -3.35
N GLN A 186 17.96 0.06 -2.93
CA GLN A 186 17.12 -0.92 -2.24
C GLN A 186 16.72 -2.07 -3.18
N ILE A 187 16.44 -1.74 -4.45
CA ILE A 187 16.10 -2.74 -5.47
C ILE A 187 17.31 -3.62 -5.80
N ARG A 188 18.50 -3.01 -5.91
CA ARG A 188 19.75 -3.72 -6.23
C ARG A 188 20.31 -4.52 -5.05
N GLY A 189 19.79 -4.32 -3.83
CA GLY A 189 20.36 -4.91 -2.62
C GLY A 189 21.71 -4.32 -2.25
N GLU A 190 21.98 -3.09 -2.68
CA GLU A 190 23.19 -2.34 -2.38
C GLU A 190 23.12 -1.75 -0.98
N ARG A 191 24.21 -1.14 -0.54
CA ARG A 191 24.25 -0.48 0.76
C ARG A 191 23.29 0.70 0.81
N ILE A 192 22.52 0.75 1.89
CA ILE A 192 21.52 1.78 2.17
C ILE A 192 22.14 2.81 3.14
N ASP A 193 21.99 4.10 2.82
CA ASP A 193 22.34 5.22 3.68
C ASP A 193 21.23 6.28 3.72
N ALA A 194 21.50 7.46 4.31
CA ALA A 194 20.57 8.58 4.43
C ALA A 194 19.97 9.03 3.07
N ARG A 195 20.70 8.87 1.97
CA ARG A 195 20.28 9.29 0.62
C ARG A 195 19.21 8.39 0.01
N THR A 196 19.00 7.21 0.57
CA THR A 196 17.84 6.35 0.26
C THR A 196 16.53 7.04 0.65
N ASP A 197 16.48 7.65 1.83
CA ASP A 197 15.29 8.39 2.28
C ASP A 197 15.12 9.71 1.52
N VAL A 198 16.20 10.33 1.02
CA VAL A 198 16.13 11.50 0.13
C VAL A 198 15.40 11.14 -1.18
N TYR A 199 15.72 9.99 -1.79
CA TYR A 199 15.02 9.52 -2.98
C TYR A 199 13.53 9.29 -2.72
N ALA A 200 13.21 8.58 -1.63
CA ALA A 200 11.83 8.30 -1.26
C ALA A 200 11.04 9.58 -0.95
N LEU A 201 11.65 10.58 -0.28
CA LEU A 201 11.05 11.89 -0.06
C LEU A 201 10.87 12.67 -1.36
N GLY A 202 11.77 12.52 -2.33
CA GLY A 202 11.60 13.02 -3.71
C GLY A 202 10.37 12.42 -4.39
N CYS A 203 10.13 11.11 -4.22
CA CYS A 203 8.92 10.47 -4.70
C CYS A 203 7.65 11.01 -4.01
N VAL A 204 7.72 11.31 -2.70
CA VAL A 204 6.61 11.95 -1.98
C VAL A 204 6.34 13.34 -2.52
N LEU A 205 7.37 14.14 -2.82
CA LEU A 205 7.22 15.47 -3.43
C LEU A 205 6.50 15.38 -4.79
N VAL A 206 6.91 14.47 -5.66
CA VAL A 206 6.21 14.23 -6.94
C VAL A 206 4.75 13.88 -6.68
N HIS A 207 4.47 12.93 -5.79
CA HIS A 207 3.11 12.50 -5.49
C HIS A 207 2.24 13.65 -4.98
N THR A 208 2.76 14.52 -4.13
CA THR A 208 1.99 15.67 -3.62
C THR A 208 1.72 16.73 -4.69
N LEU A 209 2.66 16.95 -5.60
CA LEU A 209 2.52 17.93 -6.69
C LEU A 209 1.65 17.45 -7.85
N THR A 210 1.66 16.15 -8.15
CA THR A 210 0.98 15.59 -9.33
C THR A 210 -0.30 14.82 -8.98
N GLY A 211 -0.43 14.35 -7.74
CA GLY A 211 -1.51 13.48 -7.27
C GLY A 211 -1.20 11.98 -7.47
N ASP A 212 -0.10 11.65 -8.13
CA ASP A 212 0.31 10.28 -8.44
C ASP A 212 1.76 10.00 -8.06
N ALA A 213 2.04 8.76 -7.60
CA ALA A 213 3.40 8.35 -7.31
C ALA A 213 4.22 8.23 -8.61
N PRO A 214 5.53 8.60 -8.60
CA PRO A 214 6.36 8.48 -9.78
C PRO A 214 6.57 7.02 -10.20
N TYR A 215 6.89 6.81 -11.47
CA TYR A 215 7.31 5.51 -12.03
C TYR A 215 6.32 4.36 -11.92
N MET A 216 5.06 4.60 -11.54
CA MET A 216 4.05 3.52 -11.53
C MET A 216 3.89 2.94 -12.93
N ARG A 217 4.00 1.61 -13.06
CA ARG A 217 3.89 0.83 -14.30
C ARG A 217 2.89 -0.31 -14.14
N GLU A 218 2.68 -1.05 -15.22
CA GLU A 218 1.68 -2.13 -15.29
C GLU A 218 1.95 -3.28 -14.32
N THR A 219 3.21 -3.65 -14.20
CA THR A 219 3.66 -4.71 -13.30
C THR A 219 4.59 -4.15 -12.25
N ASP A 220 4.74 -4.88 -11.17
CA ASP A 220 5.66 -4.55 -10.10
C ASP A 220 7.10 -4.54 -10.62
N GLU A 221 7.46 -5.49 -11.51
CA GLU A 221 8.76 -5.56 -12.16
C GLU A 221 9.02 -4.35 -13.06
N ALA A 222 8.02 -3.92 -13.84
CA ALA A 222 8.14 -2.73 -14.68
C ALA A 222 8.25 -1.44 -13.85
N THR A 223 7.57 -1.38 -12.70
CA THR A 223 7.70 -0.28 -11.74
C THR A 223 9.11 -0.25 -11.14
N LEU A 224 9.62 -1.40 -10.69
CA LEU A 224 10.99 -1.53 -10.20
C LEU A 224 12.02 -1.16 -11.28
N TRP A 225 11.80 -1.64 -12.51
CA TRP A 225 12.67 -1.28 -13.64
C TRP A 225 12.67 0.23 -13.90
N ALA A 226 11.51 0.89 -13.81
CA ALA A 226 11.40 2.33 -13.99
C ALA A 226 12.12 3.12 -12.90
N HIS A 227 12.05 2.69 -11.65
CA HIS A 227 12.88 3.26 -10.57
C HIS A 227 14.38 3.13 -10.84
N LEU A 228 14.80 2.03 -11.47
CA LEU A 228 16.20 1.80 -11.82
C LEU A 228 16.69 2.62 -13.02
N ASN A 229 15.84 2.80 -14.06
CA ASN A 229 16.30 3.18 -15.38
C ASN A 229 15.58 4.39 -16.00
N SER A 230 14.32 4.66 -15.65
CA SER A 230 13.57 5.78 -16.25
C SER A 230 14.04 7.14 -15.71
N PRO A 231 14.10 8.20 -16.55
CA PRO A 231 14.41 9.55 -16.08
C PRO A 231 13.39 10.02 -15.06
N PRO A 232 13.73 11.01 -14.21
CA PRO A 232 12.77 11.65 -13.32
C PRO A 232 11.57 12.21 -14.09
N PRO A 233 10.34 12.09 -13.54
CA PRO A 233 9.16 12.63 -14.20
C PRO A 233 9.23 14.16 -14.25
N SER A 234 8.90 14.73 -15.41
CA SER A 234 8.77 16.18 -15.63
C SER A 234 7.35 16.59 -16.01
N GLU A 235 6.55 15.67 -16.59
CA GLU A 235 5.16 15.95 -16.89
C GLU A 235 4.33 16.13 -15.63
N ASP A 236 3.39 17.08 -15.67
CA ASP A 236 2.52 17.47 -14.55
C ASP A 236 3.26 18.05 -13.32
N VAL A 237 4.59 18.13 -13.37
CA VAL A 237 5.41 18.78 -12.34
C VAL A 237 5.49 20.28 -12.66
N PRO A 238 5.26 21.17 -11.68
CA PRO A 238 5.51 22.60 -11.90
C PRO A 238 6.97 22.85 -12.29
N PRO A 239 7.24 23.68 -13.34
CA PRO A 239 8.58 23.85 -13.91
C PRO A 239 9.66 24.23 -12.88
N GLU A 240 9.30 24.99 -11.86
CA GLU A 240 10.19 25.40 -10.77
C GLU A 240 10.70 24.24 -9.91
N PHE A 241 10.00 23.11 -9.91
CA PHE A 241 10.37 21.90 -9.16
C PHE A 241 11.15 20.87 -9.99
N GLU A 242 11.19 21.00 -11.33
CA GLU A 242 11.85 20.00 -12.19
C GLU A 242 13.30 19.72 -11.76
N GLY A 243 14.10 20.76 -11.54
CA GLY A 243 15.50 20.62 -11.11
C GLY A 243 15.63 19.99 -9.71
N VAL A 244 14.69 20.29 -8.81
CA VAL A 244 14.66 19.73 -7.46
C VAL A 244 14.37 18.23 -7.52
N ILE A 245 13.36 17.83 -8.28
CA ILE A 245 12.94 16.44 -8.46
C ILE A 245 14.00 15.66 -9.22
N ALA A 246 14.56 16.22 -10.30
CA ALA A 246 15.61 15.58 -11.07
C ALA A 246 16.81 15.18 -10.19
N ARG A 247 17.23 16.07 -9.28
CA ARG A 247 18.31 15.81 -8.34
C ARG A 247 17.91 14.81 -7.26
N ALA A 248 16.72 14.95 -6.66
CA ALA A 248 16.26 14.04 -5.61
C ALA A 248 16.11 12.59 -6.10
N LEU A 249 15.64 12.43 -7.36
CA LEU A 249 15.41 11.13 -8.00
C LEU A 249 16.57 10.63 -8.86
N ALA A 250 17.77 11.20 -8.70
CA ALA A 250 18.98 10.70 -9.35
C ALA A 250 19.22 9.22 -8.99
N LYS A 251 19.66 8.42 -9.97
CA LYS A 251 19.80 6.97 -9.79
C LYS A 251 21.01 6.61 -8.95
N ASP A 252 22.08 7.39 -9.06
CA ASP A 252 23.23 7.29 -8.17
C ASP A 252 22.96 8.12 -6.91
N PRO A 253 23.06 7.54 -5.70
CA PRO A 253 22.91 8.27 -4.45
C PRO A 253 23.86 9.47 -4.31
N SER A 254 25.05 9.44 -4.93
CA SER A 254 26.03 10.54 -4.86
C SER A 254 25.58 11.81 -5.59
N ASP A 255 24.69 11.69 -6.56
CA ASP A 255 24.15 12.82 -7.33
C ASP A 255 22.95 13.49 -6.65
N ARG A 256 22.41 12.88 -5.60
CA ARG A 256 21.27 13.40 -4.83
C ARG A 256 21.66 14.53 -3.90
N TYR A 257 20.68 15.08 -3.20
CA TYR A 257 20.94 15.96 -2.06
C TYR A 257 21.66 15.20 -0.97
N PRO A 258 22.64 15.83 -0.29
CA PRO A 258 23.41 15.17 0.76
C PRO A 258 22.58 14.90 2.02
N SER A 259 21.47 15.61 2.22
CA SER A 259 20.52 15.35 3.30
C SER A 259 19.07 15.58 2.86
N ALA A 260 18.12 15.01 3.60
CA ALA A 260 16.69 15.21 3.36
C ALA A 260 16.24 16.66 3.65
N GLY A 261 16.85 17.31 4.64
CA GLY A 261 16.63 18.73 4.90
C GLY A 261 17.13 19.64 3.78
N ASP A 262 18.19 19.26 3.04
CA ASP A 262 18.65 19.98 1.85
C ASP A 262 17.62 19.94 0.72
N LEU A 263 17.00 18.77 0.50
CA LEU A 263 15.87 18.61 -0.41
C LEU A 263 14.68 19.50 0.02
N GLY A 264 14.30 19.45 1.31
CA GLY A 264 13.20 20.28 1.82
C GLY A 264 13.44 21.76 1.62
N ARG A 265 14.66 22.26 1.88
CA ARG A 265 15.04 23.67 1.62
C ARG A 265 15.00 24.01 0.11
N ALA A 266 15.40 23.08 -0.74
CA ALA A 266 15.33 23.27 -2.18
C ALA A 266 13.86 23.35 -2.66
N ALA A 267 12.98 22.50 -2.14
CA ALA A 267 11.55 22.53 -2.43
C ALA A 267 10.89 23.87 -2.00
N LEU A 268 11.20 24.36 -0.79
CA LEU A 268 10.71 25.67 -0.33
C LEU A 268 11.16 26.82 -1.24
N ARG A 269 12.41 26.82 -1.70
CA ARG A 269 12.90 27.84 -2.64
C ARG A 269 12.19 27.76 -4.00
N ALA A 270 11.96 26.54 -4.51
CA ALA A 270 11.19 26.35 -5.73
C ALA A 270 9.76 26.87 -5.61
N ALA A 271 9.13 26.72 -4.44
CA ALA A 271 7.81 27.29 -4.13
C ALA A 271 7.83 28.82 -3.87
N GLY A 272 8.94 29.52 -4.13
CA GLY A 272 9.05 30.97 -3.92
C GLY A 272 9.15 31.41 -2.46
N ARG A 273 9.32 30.49 -1.51
CA ARG A 273 9.46 30.80 -0.08
C ARG A 273 10.91 31.03 0.32
N SER A 274 11.14 32.01 1.20
CA SER A 274 12.46 32.27 1.76
C SER A 274 12.89 31.10 2.65
N ALA A 275 13.80 30.28 2.16
CA ALA A 275 14.49 29.29 2.98
C ALA A 275 15.85 29.84 3.42
N THR A 276 16.21 29.68 4.69
CA THR A 276 17.51 30.09 5.20
C THR A 276 18.62 29.47 4.35
N ALA A 277 19.51 30.30 3.82
CA ALA A 277 20.67 29.86 3.04
C ALA A 277 21.68 29.17 3.98
N VAL A 278 21.54 27.88 4.14
CA VAL A 278 22.49 27.03 4.87
C VAL A 278 23.26 26.20 3.85
N PRO A 279 24.60 26.09 3.95
CA PRO A 279 25.36 25.19 3.09
C PRO A 279 24.85 23.77 3.16
N GLU A 280 24.76 23.12 2.01
CA GLU A 280 24.41 21.69 1.94
C GLU A 280 25.44 20.87 2.73
N ARG A 281 24.97 19.94 3.52
CA ARG A 281 25.86 19.09 4.33
C ARG A 281 25.25 17.72 4.58
N ASN A 282 26.08 16.72 4.55
CA ASN A 282 25.73 15.40 5.03
C ASN A 282 25.56 15.42 6.56
N VAL A 283 24.44 14.94 7.04
CA VAL A 283 24.12 14.82 8.47
C VAL A 283 24.13 13.37 8.95
N GLY A 284 24.19 12.39 8.03
CA GLY A 284 24.15 10.96 8.34
C GLY A 284 25.34 10.54 9.21
N ARG A 285 25.07 9.64 10.18
CA ARG A 285 26.06 9.01 11.06
C ARG A 285 25.80 7.51 11.14
N GLY A 286 26.81 6.73 11.57
CA GLY A 286 26.65 5.29 11.72
C GLY A 286 26.14 4.62 10.44
N GLN A 287 25.02 3.90 10.50
CA GLN A 287 24.41 3.24 9.34
C GLN A 287 23.89 4.24 8.29
N ALA A 288 23.51 5.45 8.71
CA ALA A 288 23.04 6.51 7.83
C ALA A 288 24.18 7.31 7.17
N ALA A 289 25.45 7.09 7.56
CA ALA A 289 26.59 7.78 6.96
C ALA A 289 26.81 7.31 5.51
N PRO A 290 26.87 8.22 4.53
CA PRO A 290 27.30 7.89 3.18
C PRO A 290 28.73 7.35 3.17
N ILE A 291 29.01 6.39 2.29
CA ILE A 291 30.38 6.07 1.90
C ILE A 291 30.65 6.84 0.62
N ASP A 292 31.53 7.84 0.69
CA ASP A 292 32.06 8.46 -0.52
C ASP A 292 33.16 7.58 -1.07
N SER A 293 33.05 7.22 -2.36
CA SER A 293 34.08 6.52 -3.12
C SER A 293 35.44 7.22 -3.09
N ARG A 294 35.45 8.53 -2.80
CA ARG A 294 36.68 9.32 -2.55
C ARG A 294 37.34 8.99 -1.23
N THR A 295 36.57 8.66 -0.18
CA THR A 295 37.12 8.30 1.15
C THR A 295 37.73 6.91 1.10
N GLU A 296 37.18 5.97 0.35
CA GLU A 296 37.80 4.64 0.15
C GLU A 296 39.09 4.71 -0.66
N ALA A 297 39.15 5.56 -1.68
CA ALA A 297 40.39 5.79 -2.44
C ALA A 297 41.48 6.44 -1.58
N THR A 298 41.10 7.29 -0.62
CA THR A 298 42.04 7.91 0.31
C THR A 298 42.46 6.92 1.39
N ALA A 299 41.55 6.09 1.91
CA ALA A 299 41.86 5.03 2.88
C ALA A 299 42.70 3.90 2.25
N ALA A 300 42.39 3.50 1.01
CA ALA A 300 43.20 2.54 0.27
C ALA A 300 44.59 3.08 -0.08
N ARG A 301 44.74 4.39 -0.32
CA ARG A 301 46.01 5.04 -0.55
C ARG A 301 46.83 5.21 0.76
N ALA A 302 46.16 5.42 1.88
CA ALA A 302 46.80 5.45 3.22
C ALA A 302 47.24 4.04 3.67
N ALA A 303 46.46 3.01 3.33
CA ALA A 303 46.80 1.61 3.62
C ALA A 303 47.91 1.06 2.71
N ALA A 304 48.12 1.63 1.53
CA ALA A 304 49.19 1.23 0.58
C ALA A 304 50.55 1.89 0.84
N VAL A 305 50.68 2.73 1.87
CA VAL A 305 51.95 3.42 2.26
C VAL A 305 52.49 2.88 3.59
N VAL A 306 52.05 1.74 4.06
CA VAL A 306 52.69 1.03 5.19
C VAL A 306 53.62 -0.03 4.59
N ASP A 307 54.90 0.36 4.42
CA ASP A 307 56.01 -0.53 4.09
C ASP A 307 56.32 -1.38 5.34
N PRO A 308 56.42 -2.71 5.28
CA PRO A 308 56.61 -3.55 6.46
C PRO A 308 58.06 -3.59 6.99
N ASP A 309 59.03 -2.85 6.40
CA ASP A 309 60.40 -2.84 6.84
C ASP A 309 60.95 -1.41 7.00
N GLY A 310 60.62 -0.76 8.12
CA GLY A 310 61.14 0.57 8.42
C GLY A 310 61.28 0.80 9.94
N GLU A 311 62.50 0.65 10.44
CA GLU A 311 62.92 0.89 11.82
C GLU A 311 62.54 2.29 12.34
N THR A 312 62.05 2.28 13.57
CA THR A 312 61.74 3.44 14.41
C THR A 312 63.01 4.26 14.71
N GLN A 313 63.09 5.51 14.28
CA GLN A 313 63.98 6.50 14.89
C GLN A 313 63.18 7.63 15.51
N LEU A 314 63.15 7.64 16.84
CA LEU A 314 62.78 8.77 17.69
C LEU A 314 63.88 9.81 17.69
N SER A 315 63.58 11.05 17.43
CA SER A 315 64.41 12.18 17.85
C SER A 315 63.54 13.35 18.33
N PRO A 316 63.98 14.01 19.42
CA PRO A 316 63.07 14.89 20.16
C PRO A 316 63.41 16.39 19.99
N ALA A 317 62.45 17.16 20.47
CA ALA A 317 62.61 18.52 21.00
C ALA A 317 62.69 19.72 20.08
N GLY A 318 61.82 20.64 20.36
CA GLY A 318 61.86 22.04 19.96
C GLY A 318 60.73 22.84 20.59
N ALA A 319 60.97 23.27 21.84
CA ALA A 319 60.12 24.17 22.60
C ALA A 319 60.13 25.59 22.01
N ALA A 320 58.99 26.27 22.04
CA ALA A 320 58.86 27.69 22.33
C ALA A 320 57.39 28.13 22.49
N SER A 321 57.01 28.43 23.72
CA SER A 321 55.97 29.45 24.02
C SER A 321 56.72 30.79 24.19
N PRO A 322 56.10 31.95 24.10
CA PRO A 322 55.12 32.50 25.04
C PRO A 322 54.05 33.36 24.37
N GLY A 323 52.96 33.69 24.93
CA GLY A 323 52.59 34.25 26.18
C GLY A 323 51.43 35.19 26.03
N MET A 324 50.62 35.24 27.06
CA MET A 324 49.76 36.34 27.53
C MET A 324 48.46 36.73 26.79
N GLY A 325 47.41 36.73 27.60
CA GLY A 325 46.22 37.53 27.46
C GLY A 325 45.05 37.09 28.34
N VAL A 326 45.18 37.30 29.65
CA VAL A 326 44.09 37.10 30.64
C VAL A 326 43.06 38.20 30.48
N GLY A 327 41.78 37.83 30.32
CA GLY A 327 40.65 38.73 30.37
C GLY A 327 39.43 38.04 30.96
N GLY A 328 39.39 37.97 32.29
CA GLY A 328 38.25 37.46 33.02
C GLY A 328 37.08 38.43 32.98
N TRP A 329 35.88 37.89 32.80
CA TRP A 329 34.67 38.65 33.09
C TRP A 329 33.80 37.87 34.09
N ARG A 330 33.60 38.51 35.25
CA ARG A 330 32.74 38.04 36.35
C ARG A 330 31.33 38.60 36.15
N PRO A 331 30.29 37.89 36.55
CA PRO A 331 28.90 38.36 36.44
C PRO A 331 28.53 39.26 37.62
N THR A 332 27.86 40.40 37.32
CA THR A 332 27.25 41.28 38.31
C THR A 332 25.85 40.80 38.66
N ARG A 333 25.65 40.62 39.98
CA ARG A 333 24.33 40.54 40.64
C ARG A 333 23.69 41.90 40.70
N ARG A 334 22.42 41.97 40.36
CA ARG A 334 21.37 42.89 40.95
C ARG A 334 20.04 42.56 40.25
N GLN A 335 18.89 42.45 40.83
CA GLN A 335 18.34 42.75 42.16
C GLN A 335 17.03 41.98 42.33
N ARG A 336 16.84 41.51 43.55
CA ARG A 336 15.56 41.04 44.11
C ARG A 336 14.59 42.24 44.20
N ARG A 337 13.29 42.01 43.99
CA ARG A 337 12.21 42.48 44.88
C ARG A 337 10.88 41.93 44.41
N HIS A 338 10.28 41.11 45.19
CA HIS A 338 9.08 41.22 46.01
C HIS A 338 7.72 41.13 45.30
N GLY A 339 6.94 40.18 45.73
CA GLY A 339 5.49 40.12 45.62
C GLY A 339 4.89 38.81 46.09
N LEU A 340 4.83 38.64 47.38
CA LEU A 340 3.98 37.63 48.10
C LEU A 340 2.54 38.16 48.16
N LEU A 341 1.58 37.23 48.38
CA LEU A 341 0.17 37.31 48.76
C LEU A 341 -0.78 37.05 47.56
N ALA A 342 -1.79 36.18 47.64
CA ALA A 342 -2.52 35.66 48.82
C ALA A 342 -3.26 34.36 48.45
N MET A 343 -3.34 33.52 49.42
CA MET A 343 -4.18 32.34 49.53
C MET A 343 -5.64 32.75 49.77
N ALA A 344 -6.60 32.14 49.12
CA ALA A 344 -7.97 32.06 49.62
C ALA A 344 -8.61 30.73 49.24
N ALA A 345 -8.79 29.92 50.27
CA ALA A 345 -9.61 28.72 50.25
C ALA A 345 -11.09 29.12 50.29
N VAL A 346 -11.92 28.45 49.50
CA VAL A 346 -13.35 28.36 49.75
C VAL A 346 -13.76 26.89 49.69
N LEU A 347 -13.96 26.35 50.87
CA LEU A 347 -14.73 25.14 51.13
C LEU A 347 -16.22 25.46 50.98
N PHE A 348 -16.94 24.69 50.19
CA PHE A 348 -18.38 24.55 50.36
C PHE A 348 -18.73 23.06 50.44
N THR A 349 -19.11 22.69 51.67
CA THR A 349 -19.78 21.47 52.06
C THR A 349 -21.27 21.60 51.78
N THR A 350 -21.91 20.65 51.14
CA THR A 350 -23.28 20.27 51.42
C THR A 350 -23.41 18.76 51.27
N GLY A 351 -23.56 18.14 52.41
CA GLY A 351 -24.00 16.77 52.55
C GLY A 351 -25.51 16.66 52.36
N VAL A 352 -25.98 15.58 51.82
CA VAL A 352 -27.33 15.06 52.01
C VAL A 352 -27.24 13.56 52.27
N GLY A 353 -27.88 13.20 53.32
CA GLY A 353 -27.91 12.07 54.14
C GLY A 353 -28.45 10.78 53.53
N PHE A 354 -27.91 9.73 54.06
CA PHE A 354 -28.42 8.37 53.98
C PHE A 354 -29.66 8.22 54.89
N ALA A 355 -30.73 7.70 54.32
CA ALA A 355 -31.80 7.08 55.08
C ALA A 355 -31.80 5.58 54.77
N VAL A 356 -31.37 4.81 55.72
CA VAL A 356 -31.61 3.36 55.82
C VAL A 356 -33.00 3.14 56.38
N LEU A 357 -33.85 2.49 55.62
CA LEU A 357 -34.98 1.78 56.13
C LEU A 357 -34.96 0.35 55.58
N GLY A 358 -34.84 -0.58 56.53
CA GLY A 358 -34.99 -1.99 56.26
C GLY A 358 -36.47 -2.36 56.06
N GLY A 359 -36.66 -3.37 55.23
CA GLY A 359 -37.94 -4.01 55.01
C GLY A 359 -37.69 -5.40 54.45
N ASP A 360 -37.86 -6.39 55.24
CA ASP A 360 -37.89 -7.80 54.88
C ASP A 360 -39.05 -8.07 53.93
N GLY A 361 -38.75 -8.77 52.81
CA GLY A 361 -39.76 -9.24 51.88
C GLY A 361 -39.19 -10.35 51.02
N GLU A 362 -39.40 -11.58 51.39
CA GLU A 362 -39.22 -12.77 50.58
C GLU A 362 -40.07 -12.67 49.32
N GLY A 363 -39.45 -12.76 48.17
CA GLY A 363 -40.09 -12.88 46.87
C GLY A 363 -39.13 -13.53 45.88
N GLY A 364 -39.21 -14.85 45.78
CA GLY A 364 -38.48 -15.62 44.77
C GLY A 364 -38.87 -15.21 43.35
N GLY A 365 -38.06 -14.37 42.75
CA GLY A 365 -38.09 -14.04 41.32
C GLY A 365 -36.92 -14.73 40.64
N THR A 366 -37.20 -15.81 39.92
CA THR A 366 -36.24 -16.41 38.96
C THR A 366 -35.72 -15.34 38.02
N ALA A 367 -34.42 -15.10 38.08
CA ALA A 367 -33.73 -14.27 37.10
C ALA A 367 -34.05 -14.77 35.66
N PRO A 368 -34.35 -13.89 34.72
CA PRO A 368 -34.56 -14.31 33.34
C PRO A 368 -33.27 -14.98 32.82
N ALA A 369 -33.44 -16.14 32.17
CA ALA A 369 -32.35 -16.87 31.55
C ALA A 369 -31.60 -15.93 30.59
N PRO A 370 -30.26 -16.00 30.50
CA PRO A 370 -29.49 -15.21 29.56
C PRO A 370 -29.99 -15.52 28.12
N PRO A 371 -30.04 -14.52 27.25
CA PRO A 371 -30.45 -14.75 25.86
C PRO A 371 -29.55 -15.85 25.24
N PRO A 372 -30.10 -16.71 24.40
CA PRO A 372 -29.32 -17.75 23.75
C PRO A 372 -28.15 -17.08 22.97
N PRO A 373 -26.96 -17.71 22.97
CA PRO A 373 -25.83 -17.18 22.21
C PRO A 373 -26.24 -17.02 20.75
N PRO A 374 -25.77 -15.95 20.06
CA PRO A 374 -26.05 -15.77 18.65
C PRO A 374 -25.62 -17.03 17.89
N PRO A 375 -26.38 -17.47 16.87
CA PRO A 375 -26.06 -18.69 16.15
C PRO A 375 -24.61 -18.60 15.64
N ALA A 376 -23.82 -19.62 15.96
CA ALA A 376 -22.43 -19.74 15.53
C ALA A 376 -22.38 -19.46 14.02
N GLN A 377 -21.61 -18.45 13.62
CA GLN A 377 -21.37 -18.15 12.22
C GLN A 377 -20.78 -19.40 11.58
N ARG A 378 -21.54 -20.06 10.71
CA ARG A 378 -21.11 -21.24 10.00
C ARG A 378 -20.00 -20.82 9.05
N GLY A 379 -18.75 -21.17 9.37
CA GLY A 379 -17.58 -20.88 8.53
C GLY A 379 -17.66 -21.54 7.16
N LEU A 380 -17.04 -20.95 6.17
CA LEU A 380 -16.88 -21.54 4.84
C LEU A 380 -16.03 -22.81 4.94
N ARG A 381 -16.56 -23.94 4.48
CA ARG A 381 -15.73 -25.13 4.28
C ARG A 381 -15.17 -25.13 2.88
N PRO A 382 -13.84 -25.12 2.70
CA PRO A 382 -13.25 -25.23 1.38
C PRO A 382 -13.48 -26.62 0.81
N ALA A 383 -14.03 -26.72 -0.38
CA ALA A 383 -13.98 -27.92 -1.20
C ALA A 383 -12.93 -27.65 -2.30
N THR A 384 -11.83 -28.38 -2.27
CA THR A 384 -10.77 -28.23 -3.27
C THR A 384 -11.07 -29.15 -4.44
N VAL A 385 -11.21 -28.58 -5.63
CA VAL A 385 -11.25 -29.34 -6.87
C VAL A 385 -9.88 -29.28 -7.50
N ASP A 386 -9.25 -30.43 -7.59
CA ASP A 386 -7.94 -30.55 -8.21
C ASP A 386 -8.10 -30.70 -9.72
N VAL A 387 -8.13 -29.57 -10.43
CA VAL A 387 -8.18 -29.56 -11.91
C VAL A 387 -6.88 -30.10 -12.51
N THR A 388 -5.84 -30.28 -11.70
CA THR A 388 -4.53 -30.78 -12.16
C THR A 388 -4.49 -32.29 -12.35
N LYS A 389 -5.43 -33.06 -11.77
CA LYS A 389 -5.50 -34.52 -11.99
C LYS A 389 -5.73 -34.90 -13.45
N SER A 390 -6.17 -33.96 -14.29
CA SER A 390 -6.32 -34.18 -15.73
C SER A 390 -5.15 -33.68 -16.56
N GLY A 391 -4.05 -33.25 -15.95
CA GLY A 391 -2.84 -32.80 -16.66
C GLY A 391 -3.00 -31.47 -17.40
N VAL A 392 -3.81 -30.51 -16.93
CA VAL A 392 -4.49 -29.62 -17.84
C VAL A 392 -3.94 -28.20 -17.94
N LEU A 393 -3.45 -27.53 -16.93
CA LEU A 393 -2.91 -26.17 -17.12
C LEU A 393 -1.87 -25.76 -16.08
N ALA A 394 -0.73 -25.23 -16.57
CA ALA A 394 0.16 -24.42 -15.75
C ALA A 394 -0.32 -22.96 -15.72
N ARG A 395 -0.58 -22.42 -14.53
CA ARG A 395 -0.83 -21.02 -14.24
C ARG A 395 -2.06 -20.38 -14.92
N PRO A 396 -3.30 -20.81 -14.60
CA PRO A 396 -4.48 -20.07 -15.02
C PRO A 396 -4.51 -18.69 -14.34
N ASN A 397 -4.60 -17.64 -15.16
CA ASN A 397 -4.55 -16.23 -14.71
C ASN A 397 -5.87 -15.48 -14.88
N ALA A 398 -6.86 -16.07 -15.55
CA ALA A 398 -8.20 -15.53 -15.66
C ALA A 398 -9.22 -16.66 -15.67
N LEU A 399 -10.45 -16.39 -15.23
CA LEU A 399 -11.54 -17.35 -15.31
C LEU A 399 -12.88 -16.67 -15.53
N THR A 400 -13.82 -17.42 -16.09
CA THR A 400 -15.22 -17.03 -16.20
C THR A 400 -16.12 -18.28 -16.15
N ILE A 401 -17.40 -18.08 -15.86
CA ILE A 401 -18.40 -19.15 -15.78
C ILE A 401 -19.39 -19.02 -16.93
N ALA A 402 -19.48 -20.06 -17.75
CA ALA A 402 -20.37 -20.10 -18.91
C ALA A 402 -20.96 -21.48 -19.13
N ALA A 403 -22.25 -21.55 -19.50
CA ALA A 403 -22.98 -22.76 -19.87
C ALA A 403 -22.88 -23.93 -18.86
N GLY A 404 -22.66 -23.65 -17.58
CA GLY A 404 -22.51 -24.64 -16.52
C GLY A 404 -21.06 -25.01 -16.22
N ASP A 405 -20.10 -24.51 -16.99
CA ASP A 405 -18.68 -24.78 -16.83
C ASP A 405 -17.90 -23.58 -16.27
N VAL A 406 -16.83 -23.85 -15.55
CA VAL A 406 -15.75 -22.94 -15.26
C VAL A 406 -14.73 -22.98 -16.39
N TRP A 407 -14.42 -21.85 -16.97
CA TRP A 407 -13.46 -21.66 -18.04
C TRP A 407 -12.22 -20.95 -17.47
N ALA A 408 -11.17 -21.68 -17.19
CA ALA A 408 -9.92 -21.14 -16.63
C ALA A 408 -8.87 -20.97 -17.74
N LEU A 409 -8.44 -19.72 -17.98
CA LEU A 409 -7.50 -19.34 -19.03
C LEU A 409 -6.07 -19.31 -18.48
N SER A 410 -5.12 -19.93 -19.19
CA SER A 410 -3.69 -19.77 -18.99
C SER A 410 -3.08 -18.97 -20.16
N ASN A 411 -2.55 -17.80 -19.86
CA ASN A 411 -1.84 -16.98 -20.85
C ASN A 411 -0.52 -17.62 -21.28
N ARG A 412 0.13 -18.36 -20.38
CA ARG A 412 1.41 -19.01 -20.63
C ARG A 412 1.30 -20.18 -21.60
N GLU A 413 0.23 -20.95 -21.51
CA GLU A 413 0.00 -22.12 -22.36
C GLU A 413 -0.90 -21.84 -23.56
N GLY A 414 -1.46 -20.63 -23.64
CA GLY A 414 -2.43 -20.29 -24.68
C GLY A 414 -3.63 -21.24 -24.71
N ALA A 415 -4.11 -21.68 -23.53
CA ALA A 415 -5.13 -22.70 -23.42
C ALA A 415 -6.14 -22.37 -22.31
N ILE A 416 -7.34 -22.97 -22.44
CA ILE A 416 -8.42 -22.92 -21.45
C ILE A 416 -8.66 -24.33 -20.92
N ALA A 417 -8.70 -24.49 -19.59
CA ALA A 417 -9.23 -25.69 -18.94
C ALA A 417 -10.72 -25.52 -18.64
N LEU A 418 -11.45 -26.60 -18.71
CA LEU A 418 -12.86 -26.66 -18.42
C LEU A 418 -13.09 -27.56 -17.20
N ALA A 419 -13.99 -27.12 -16.32
CA ALA A 419 -14.49 -27.94 -15.23
C ALA A 419 -15.98 -27.67 -15.03
N ASP A 420 -16.73 -28.69 -14.64
CA ASP A 420 -18.13 -28.53 -14.26
C ASP A 420 -18.26 -27.59 -13.06
N ALA A 421 -19.09 -26.56 -13.17
CA ALA A 421 -19.18 -25.52 -12.13
C ALA A 421 -19.94 -25.98 -10.87
N VAL A 422 -20.53 -27.18 -10.85
CA VAL A 422 -21.26 -27.76 -9.72
C VAL A 422 -20.46 -28.86 -9.04
N THR A 423 -19.92 -29.81 -9.82
CA THR A 423 -19.16 -30.96 -9.31
C THR A 423 -17.68 -30.65 -9.16
N GLY A 424 -17.16 -29.76 -10.02
CA GLY A 424 -15.76 -29.44 -10.10
C GLY A 424 -14.93 -30.49 -10.86
N GLU A 425 -15.57 -31.43 -11.51
CA GLU A 425 -14.87 -32.41 -12.34
C GLU A 425 -14.28 -31.73 -13.58
N ALA A 426 -13.03 -32.04 -13.88
CA ALA A 426 -12.38 -31.53 -15.07
C ALA A 426 -13.01 -32.13 -16.34
N ASP A 427 -13.36 -31.30 -17.30
CA ASP A 427 -14.13 -31.66 -18.50
C ASP A 427 -13.50 -31.19 -19.81
N GLY A 428 -12.21 -31.07 -19.85
CA GLY A 428 -11.46 -30.87 -21.09
C GLY A 428 -10.54 -29.65 -21.14
N ARG A 429 -9.91 -29.48 -22.31
CA ARG A 429 -8.97 -28.43 -22.63
C ARG A 429 -9.19 -27.90 -24.05
N LEU A 430 -9.10 -26.58 -24.20
CA LEU A 430 -9.17 -25.88 -25.47
C LEU A 430 -7.89 -25.09 -25.70
N ASN A 431 -7.26 -25.26 -26.87
CA ASN A 431 -6.14 -24.42 -27.27
C ASN A 431 -6.67 -23.15 -27.91
N VAL A 432 -6.30 -21.99 -27.39
CA VAL A 432 -6.64 -20.66 -27.91
C VAL A 432 -5.44 -19.94 -28.54
N GLY A 433 -4.23 -20.51 -28.37
CA GLY A 433 -2.98 -19.98 -28.88
C GLY A 433 -2.39 -18.86 -27.99
N ASP A 434 -1.13 -18.51 -28.25
CA ASP A 434 -0.34 -17.61 -27.44
C ASP A 434 -0.92 -16.19 -27.34
N GLY A 435 -0.57 -15.48 -26.27
CA GLY A 435 -0.95 -14.10 -26.03
C GLY A 435 -2.39 -13.91 -25.54
N ALA A 436 -3.07 -14.99 -25.12
CA ALA A 436 -4.38 -14.89 -24.50
C ALA A 436 -4.27 -14.21 -23.12
N SER A 437 -5.03 -13.13 -22.88
CA SER A 437 -4.85 -12.27 -21.70
C SER A 437 -6.04 -12.20 -20.76
N SER A 438 -7.27 -12.15 -21.29
CA SER A 438 -8.49 -12.01 -20.51
C SER A 438 -9.63 -12.83 -21.13
N ILE A 439 -10.65 -13.15 -20.32
CA ILE A 439 -11.78 -14.01 -20.71
C ILE A 439 -13.08 -13.48 -20.09
N ALA A 440 -14.15 -13.46 -20.87
CA ALA A 440 -15.50 -13.12 -20.38
C ALA A 440 -16.59 -13.92 -21.08
N ALA A 441 -17.66 -14.22 -20.36
CA ALA A 441 -18.83 -14.93 -20.89
C ALA A 441 -19.98 -13.99 -21.25
N GLY A 442 -20.61 -14.21 -22.40
CA GLY A 442 -21.82 -13.47 -22.83
C GLY A 442 -22.23 -13.81 -24.25
N PHE A 443 -23.49 -13.60 -24.55
CA PHE A 443 -24.07 -13.84 -25.89
C PHE A 443 -23.85 -15.29 -26.36
N ASP A 444 -24.17 -16.28 -25.50
CA ASP A 444 -23.93 -17.72 -25.71
C ASP A 444 -22.49 -18.08 -26.10
N SER A 445 -21.56 -17.22 -25.79
CA SER A 445 -20.15 -17.32 -26.19
C SER A 445 -19.23 -16.99 -25.04
N VAL A 446 -18.01 -17.48 -25.15
CA VAL A 446 -16.86 -17.06 -24.35
C VAL A 446 -15.93 -16.26 -25.26
N TRP A 447 -15.52 -15.09 -24.79
CA TRP A 447 -14.71 -14.12 -25.50
C TRP A 447 -13.34 -14.07 -24.86
N VAL A 448 -12.28 -14.20 -25.67
CA VAL A 448 -10.88 -14.26 -25.20
C VAL A 448 -10.08 -13.21 -25.94
N THR A 449 -9.48 -12.28 -25.21
CA THR A 449 -8.54 -11.31 -25.79
C THR A 449 -7.19 -11.93 -26.04
N LYS A 450 -6.55 -11.52 -27.14
CA LYS A 450 -5.19 -11.92 -27.52
C LYS A 450 -4.33 -10.69 -27.77
N GLU A 451 -3.39 -10.43 -26.87
CA GLU A 451 -2.47 -9.29 -26.97
C GLU A 451 -1.52 -9.43 -28.16
N SER A 452 -1.00 -10.63 -28.42
CA SER A 452 0.01 -10.89 -29.45
C SER A 452 -0.49 -10.66 -30.89
N THR A 453 -1.78 -10.80 -31.13
CA THR A 453 -2.39 -10.68 -32.46
C THR A 453 -3.42 -9.54 -32.56
N ASN A 454 -3.57 -8.74 -31.51
CA ASN A 454 -4.56 -7.67 -31.41
C ASN A 454 -5.99 -8.14 -31.78
N THR A 455 -6.39 -9.34 -31.35
CA THR A 455 -7.67 -9.96 -31.69
C THR A 455 -8.48 -10.35 -30.47
N VAL A 456 -9.78 -10.53 -30.66
CA VAL A 456 -10.69 -11.18 -29.71
C VAL A 456 -11.26 -12.44 -30.35
N LEU A 457 -11.08 -13.58 -29.70
CA LEU A 457 -11.64 -14.86 -30.13
C LEU A 457 -13.04 -15.05 -29.57
N ARG A 458 -13.96 -15.54 -30.38
CA ARG A 458 -15.29 -15.97 -30.01
C ARG A 458 -15.36 -17.50 -29.99
N ILE A 459 -15.75 -18.09 -28.87
CA ILE A 459 -15.94 -19.53 -28.67
C ILE A 459 -17.39 -19.75 -28.24
N ASN A 460 -18.11 -20.65 -28.90
CA ASN A 460 -19.47 -20.98 -28.47
C ASN A 460 -19.40 -21.73 -27.11
N ALA A 461 -20.11 -21.21 -26.11
CA ALA A 461 -20.01 -21.70 -24.74
C ALA A 461 -20.56 -23.13 -24.55
N ARG A 462 -21.57 -23.53 -25.34
CA ARG A 462 -22.18 -24.87 -25.24
C ARG A 462 -21.43 -25.92 -26.03
N THR A 463 -21.02 -25.60 -27.26
CA THR A 463 -20.32 -26.57 -28.13
C THR A 463 -18.83 -26.59 -27.88
N ARG A 464 -18.31 -25.61 -27.13
CA ARG A 464 -16.88 -25.46 -26.81
C ARG A 464 -15.98 -25.37 -28.05
N ARG A 465 -16.53 -24.89 -29.19
CA ARG A 465 -15.84 -24.74 -30.46
C ARG A 465 -15.68 -23.27 -30.83
N ARG A 466 -14.58 -22.96 -31.50
CA ARG A 466 -14.40 -21.61 -32.08
C ARG A 466 -15.51 -21.36 -33.08
N VAL A 467 -16.11 -20.17 -33.03
CA VAL A 467 -17.10 -19.76 -34.02
C VAL A 467 -16.35 -19.46 -35.33
N PRO A 468 -16.80 -20.01 -36.50
CA PRO A 468 -16.22 -19.67 -37.80
C PRO A 468 -16.26 -18.14 -38.02
N GLY A 469 -15.14 -17.53 -38.41
CA GLY A 469 -15.04 -16.07 -38.54
C GLY A 469 -15.06 -15.31 -37.19
N GLY A 470 -15.00 -16.02 -36.06
CA GLY A 470 -15.11 -15.44 -34.73
C GLY A 470 -13.78 -14.89 -34.15
N ALA A 471 -12.73 -14.76 -34.94
CA ALA A 471 -11.55 -13.97 -34.59
C ALA A 471 -11.77 -12.54 -35.12
N ILE A 472 -11.99 -11.59 -34.21
CA ILE A 472 -12.25 -10.19 -34.54
C ILE A 472 -10.96 -9.41 -34.28
N GLU A 473 -10.38 -8.82 -35.33
CA GLU A 473 -9.26 -7.90 -35.18
C GLU A 473 -9.75 -6.59 -34.59
N ILE A 474 -9.05 -6.07 -33.58
CA ILE A 474 -9.38 -4.81 -32.95
C ILE A 474 -8.86 -3.66 -33.80
N ALA A 475 -9.77 -2.76 -34.21
CA ALA A 475 -9.44 -1.65 -35.10
C ALA A 475 -8.38 -0.69 -34.51
N ARG A 476 -8.34 -0.56 -33.17
CA ARG A 476 -7.29 0.18 -32.48
C ARG A 476 -6.06 -0.70 -32.26
N PRO A 477 -4.87 -0.32 -32.76
CA PRO A 477 -3.63 -1.00 -32.41
C PRO A 477 -3.31 -0.86 -30.91
N GLY A 478 -2.89 -1.94 -30.28
CA GLY A 478 -2.54 -1.92 -28.86
C GLY A 478 -2.55 -3.32 -28.24
N ARG A 479 -2.45 -3.34 -26.90
CA ARG A 479 -2.53 -4.56 -26.09
C ARG A 479 -3.93 -4.73 -25.55
N ASN A 480 -4.60 -5.79 -25.94
CA ASN A 480 -5.97 -6.12 -25.49
C ASN A 480 -5.90 -6.79 -24.12
N VAL A 481 -5.99 -6.00 -23.03
CA VAL A 481 -5.69 -6.44 -21.66
C VAL A 481 -6.90 -6.93 -20.88
N ALA A 482 -8.10 -6.52 -21.24
CA ALA A 482 -9.33 -6.85 -20.54
C ALA A 482 -10.50 -7.00 -21.49
N VAL A 483 -11.47 -7.87 -21.13
CA VAL A 483 -12.73 -8.03 -21.86
C VAL A 483 -13.89 -8.17 -20.88
N ALA A 484 -15.01 -7.54 -21.21
CA ALA A 484 -16.27 -7.70 -20.49
C ALA A 484 -17.44 -7.75 -21.47
N THR A 485 -18.54 -8.35 -21.07
CA THR A 485 -19.75 -8.47 -21.88
C THR A 485 -20.95 -7.89 -21.17
N GLY A 486 -21.83 -7.27 -21.89
CA GLY A 486 -23.07 -6.72 -21.35
C GLY A 486 -23.57 -5.50 -22.12
N ALA A 487 -24.76 -5.03 -21.80
CA ALA A 487 -25.42 -3.90 -22.47
C ALA A 487 -25.44 -4.03 -24.00
N GLY A 488 -25.66 -5.24 -24.51
CA GLY A 488 -25.75 -5.53 -25.94
C GLY A 488 -24.41 -5.50 -26.69
N ALA A 489 -23.28 -5.53 -26.00
CA ALA A 489 -21.96 -5.46 -26.64
C ALA A 489 -20.88 -6.25 -25.90
N VAL A 490 -19.77 -6.48 -26.60
CA VAL A 490 -18.49 -6.91 -26.03
C VAL A 490 -17.60 -5.67 -25.90
N TRP A 491 -16.95 -5.52 -24.78
CA TRP A 491 -16.13 -4.37 -24.45
C TRP A 491 -14.69 -4.81 -24.20
N VAL A 492 -13.76 -4.21 -24.91
CA VAL A 492 -12.34 -4.59 -24.87
C VAL A 492 -11.51 -3.40 -24.42
N GLY A 493 -10.77 -3.56 -23.36
CA GLY A 493 -9.79 -2.58 -22.89
C GLY A 493 -8.49 -2.71 -23.66
N VAL A 494 -8.06 -1.63 -24.31
CA VAL A 494 -6.87 -1.57 -25.16
C VAL A 494 -5.88 -0.57 -24.59
N ARG A 495 -4.71 -1.06 -24.21
CA ARG A 495 -3.55 -0.25 -23.81
C ARG A 495 -2.68 0.12 -24.97
N ASN A 496 -1.95 1.21 -24.82
CA ASN A 496 -0.88 1.55 -25.74
C ASN A 496 0.20 0.45 -25.73
N SER A 497 0.75 0.14 -26.89
CA SER A 497 1.81 -0.87 -27.01
C SER A 497 3.12 -0.40 -26.41
N ASP A 498 3.41 0.90 -26.49
CA ASP A 498 4.55 1.55 -25.87
C ASP A 498 4.18 2.01 -24.46
N SER A 499 4.94 1.58 -23.46
CA SER A 499 4.76 1.99 -22.07
C SER A 499 5.02 3.49 -21.84
N ASP A 500 5.83 4.10 -22.71
CA ASP A 500 6.18 5.52 -22.66
C ASP A 500 5.20 6.41 -23.43
N ASP A 501 4.30 5.79 -24.25
CA ASP A 501 3.20 6.52 -24.90
C ASP A 501 2.19 6.97 -23.85
N ARG A 502 2.09 8.28 -23.67
CA ARG A 502 1.22 8.93 -22.68
C ARG A 502 -0.13 9.34 -23.26
N SER A 503 -0.43 8.99 -24.49
CA SER A 503 -1.74 9.20 -25.08
C SER A 503 -2.84 8.49 -24.30
N PRO A 504 -4.09 8.99 -24.34
CA PRO A 504 -5.22 8.28 -23.79
C PRO A 504 -5.32 6.86 -24.36
N GLU A 505 -5.67 5.92 -23.47
CA GLU A 505 -6.00 4.55 -23.86
C GLU A 505 -7.46 4.43 -24.25
N SER A 506 -7.94 3.24 -24.62
CA SER A 506 -9.28 3.12 -25.18
C SER A 506 -10.01 1.89 -24.68
N VAL A 507 -11.33 2.00 -24.71
CA VAL A 507 -12.25 0.86 -24.69
C VAL A 507 -12.91 0.75 -26.05
N VAL A 508 -12.84 -0.42 -26.67
CA VAL A 508 -13.48 -0.72 -27.93
C VAL A 508 -14.78 -1.47 -27.67
N ARG A 509 -15.90 -0.89 -28.07
CA ARG A 509 -17.21 -1.55 -28.09
C ARG A 509 -17.35 -2.35 -29.38
N ILE A 510 -17.70 -3.63 -29.29
CA ILE A 510 -17.90 -4.54 -30.42
C ILE A 510 -19.34 -5.03 -30.39
N ASP A 511 -20.07 -4.92 -31.49
CA ASP A 511 -21.36 -5.57 -31.67
C ASP A 511 -21.13 -7.08 -31.83
N PRO A 512 -21.76 -7.95 -30.99
CA PRO A 512 -21.53 -9.39 -31.05
C PRO A 512 -22.14 -10.08 -32.28
N GLY A 513 -23.06 -9.42 -32.99
CA GLY A 513 -23.71 -9.94 -34.19
C GLY A 513 -23.02 -9.52 -35.48
N THR A 514 -22.72 -8.24 -35.63
CA THR A 514 -22.13 -7.66 -36.86
C THR A 514 -20.60 -7.56 -36.82
N GLY A 515 -19.99 -7.49 -35.62
CA GLY A 515 -18.57 -7.21 -35.43
C GLY A 515 -18.21 -5.72 -35.55
N ASP A 516 -19.22 -4.83 -35.70
CA ASP A 516 -18.98 -3.38 -35.78
C ASP A 516 -18.32 -2.85 -34.52
N GLN A 517 -17.34 -1.97 -34.69
CA GLN A 517 -16.50 -1.46 -33.61
C GLN A 517 -16.67 0.05 -33.43
N ARG A 518 -16.65 0.48 -32.16
CA ARG A 518 -16.59 1.89 -31.79
C ARG A 518 -15.56 2.08 -30.68
N GLU A 519 -14.61 2.95 -30.91
CA GLU A 519 -13.59 3.33 -29.92
C GLU A 519 -14.10 4.44 -29.00
N ILE A 520 -13.74 4.36 -27.71
CA ILE A 520 -14.05 5.35 -26.68
C ILE A 520 -12.76 5.57 -25.87
N ALA A 521 -12.26 6.80 -25.90
CA ALA A 521 -11.07 7.18 -25.16
C ALA A 521 -11.29 7.12 -23.64
N VAL A 522 -10.31 6.59 -22.92
CA VAL A 522 -10.27 6.50 -21.45
C VAL A 522 -8.91 6.93 -20.94
N GLU A 523 -8.75 7.02 -19.63
CA GLU A 523 -7.46 7.35 -19.03
C GLU A 523 -6.48 6.18 -19.08
N ARG A 524 -5.23 6.49 -18.79
CA ARG A 524 -4.11 5.54 -18.87
C ARG A 524 -4.15 4.46 -17.80
N GLY A 525 -3.64 3.30 -18.14
CA GLY A 525 -3.53 2.17 -17.25
C GLY A 525 -4.79 1.32 -17.20
N VAL A 526 -5.52 1.19 -18.33
CA VAL A 526 -6.67 0.26 -18.43
C VAL A 526 -6.27 -1.10 -17.90
N GLN A 527 -6.93 -1.57 -16.84
CA GLN A 527 -6.56 -2.81 -16.15
C GLN A 527 -7.68 -3.84 -16.18
N ASP A 528 -8.90 -3.41 -15.93
CA ASP A 528 -10.07 -4.29 -15.84
C ASP A 528 -11.35 -3.55 -16.22
N LEU A 529 -12.41 -4.30 -16.58
CA LEU A 529 -13.69 -3.80 -17.06
C LEU A 529 -14.83 -4.52 -16.37
N ALA A 530 -15.89 -3.79 -16.02
CA ALA A 530 -17.14 -4.37 -15.58
C ALA A 530 -18.33 -3.64 -16.20
N VAL A 531 -19.36 -4.38 -16.60
CA VAL A 531 -20.57 -3.83 -17.24
C VAL A 531 -21.75 -3.98 -16.30
N GLY A 532 -22.43 -2.87 -16.03
CA GLY A 532 -23.63 -2.87 -15.19
C GLY A 532 -24.03 -1.47 -14.76
N ALA A 533 -25.17 -1.35 -14.10
CA ALA A 533 -25.75 -0.08 -13.66
C ALA A 533 -25.82 1.00 -14.77
N GLY A 534 -26.11 0.58 -16.02
CA GLY A 534 -26.24 1.46 -17.18
C GLY A 534 -24.92 2.02 -17.73
N ALA A 535 -23.78 1.44 -17.34
CA ALA A 535 -22.47 1.88 -17.77
C ALA A 535 -21.46 0.72 -17.91
N VAL A 536 -20.35 1.02 -18.57
CA VAL A 536 -19.10 0.27 -18.48
C VAL A 536 -18.18 1.01 -17.55
N TRP A 537 -17.58 0.30 -16.63
CA TRP A 537 -16.69 0.84 -15.62
C TRP A 537 -15.28 0.28 -15.86
N VAL A 538 -14.30 1.17 -15.99
CA VAL A 538 -12.94 0.86 -16.43
C VAL A 538 -11.97 1.31 -15.35
N THR A 539 -11.17 0.41 -14.80
CA THR A 539 -10.09 0.80 -13.90
C THR A 539 -8.91 1.35 -14.69
N ASN A 540 -8.43 2.52 -14.29
CA ASN A 540 -7.26 3.19 -14.87
C ASN A 540 -6.16 3.23 -13.81
N ARG A 541 -5.29 2.23 -13.84
CA ARG A 541 -4.30 1.95 -12.78
C ARG A 541 -3.36 3.13 -12.53
N PHE A 542 -2.92 3.81 -13.60
CA PHE A 542 -1.92 4.87 -13.49
C PHE A 542 -2.50 6.22 -13.08
N SER A 543 -3.79 6.42 -13.29
CA SER A 543 -4.49 7.66 -12.96
C SER A 543 -5.26 7.59 -11.63
N SER A 544 -5.24 6.44 -10.94
CA SER A 544 -6.02 6.21 -9.70
C SER A 544 -7.49 6.56 -9.86
N THR A 545 -8.06 6.22 -11.03
CA THR A 545 -9.45 6.54 -11.38
C THR A 545 -10.19 5.33 -11.93
N VAL A 546 -11.50 5.46 -11.97
CA VAL A 546 -12.40 4.63 -12.76
C VAL A 546 -13.08 5.51 -13.81
N THR A 547 -13.01 5.15 -15.07
CA THR A 547 -13.81 5.78 -16.11
C THR A 547 -15.17 5.09 -16.19
N ARG A 548 -16.24 5.85 -15.97
CA ARG A 548 -17.62 5.43 -16.25
C ARG A 548 -17.98 5.80 -17.68
N ILE A 549 -18.27 4.82 -18.54
CA ILE A 549 -18.77 5.02 -19.90
C ILE A 549 -20.27 4.69 -19.90
N ARG A 550 -21.13 5.66 -20.14
CA ARG A 550 -22.57 5.43 -20.20
C ARG A 550 -22.92 4.64 -21.45
N THR A 551 -23.67 3.55 -21.30
CA THR A 551 -23.98 2.64 -22.43
C THR A 551 -25.02 3.21 -23.41
N SER A 552 -25.81 4.22 -23.02
CA SER A 552 -26.83 4.84 -23.85
C SER A 552 -26.28 5.80 -24.92
N ASP A 553 -25.23 6.55 -24.58
CA ASP A 553 -24.70 7.62 -25.44
C ASP A 553 -23.17 7.54 -25.65
N GLY A 554 -22.48 6.72 -24.85
CA GLY A 554 -21.03 6.58 -24.89
C GLY A 554 -20.29 7.73 -24.18
N SER A 555 -20.99 8.60 -23.45
CA SER A 555 -20.35 9.67 -22.67
C SER A 555 -19.53 9.09 -21.52
N SER A 556 -18.35 9.64 -21.28
CA SER A 556 -17.45 9.21 -20.21
C SER A 556 -17.41 10.21 -19.06
N THR A 557 -17.26 9.69 -17.85
CA THR A 557 -17.11 10.47 -16.62
C THR A 557 -16.02 9.81 -15.77
N ARG A 558 -15.11 10.61 -15.24
CA ARG A 558 -14.03 10.17 -14.36
C ARG A 558 -14.51 10.12 -12.92
N VAL A 559 -14.15 9.05 -12.20
CA VAL A 559 -14.41 8.88 -10.76
C VAL A 559 -13.09 8.56 -10.08
N ARG A 560 -12.68 9.36 -9.11
CA ARG A 560 -11.46 9.11 -8.35
C ARG A 560 -11.67 7.95 -7.37
N VAL A 561 -10.69 7.06 -7.28
CA VAL A 561 -10.69 5.87 -6.41
C VAL A 561 -9.34 5.73 -5.71
N GLY A 562 -9.19 4.70 -4.90
CA GLY A 562 -7.89 4.40 -4.30
C GLY A 562 -6.81 4.09 -5.33
N ALA A 563 -5.55 4.20 -4.90
CA ALA A 563 -4.38 4.10 -5.76
C ALA A 563 -4.24 2.72 -6.43
N ALA A 564 -3.69 2.73 -7.64
CA ALA A 564 -3.41 1.54 -8.45
C ALA A 564 -4.61 0.58 -8.54
N PRO A 565 -5.81 1.03 -8.99
CA PRO A 565 -6.97 0.16 -9.11
C PRO A 565 -6.70 -0.99 -10.08
N ARG A 566 -7.02 -2.22 -9.65
CA ARG A 566 -6.83 -3.45 -10.42
C ARG A 566 -8.17 -4.04 -10.84
N GLY A 567 -8.77 -4.91 -10.01
CA GLY A 567 -10.04 -5.55 -10.31
C GLY A 567 -11.25 -4.64 -10.10
N ILE A 568 -12.32 -4.87 -10.86
CA ILE A 568 -13.59 -4.14 -10.74
C ILE A 568 -14.78 -5.08 -10.94
N ALA A 569 -15.82 -4.90 -10.15
CA ALA A 569 -17.07 -5.63 -10.29
C ALA A 569 -18.28 -4.74 -10.03
N VAL A 570 -19.40 -5.05 -10.69
CA VAL A 570 -20.69 -4.37 -10.51
C VAL A 570 -21.69 -5.34 -9.90
N GLY A 571 -22.26 -4.97 -8.78
CA GLY A 571 -23.26 -5.80 -8.11
C GLY A 571 -23.70 -5.21 -6.76
N GLU A 572 -24.79 -5.76 -6.21
CA GLU A 572 -25.35 -5.33 -4.92
C GLU A 572 -25.51 -3.80 -4.83
N GLY A 573 -26.00 -3.19 -5.92
CA GLY A 573 -26.29 -1.75 -6.00
C GLY A 573 -25.09 -0.81 -6.04
N ALA A 574 -23.87 -1.32 -6.24
CA ALA A 574 -22.65 -0.54 -6.26
C ALA A 574 -21.62 -1.06 -7.27
N ILE A 575 -20.55 -0.27 -7.46
CA ILE A 575 -19.34 -0.69 -8.14
C ILE A 575 -18.26 -0.86 -7.08
N TRP A 576 -17.51 -1.95 -7.18
CA TRP A 576 -16.50 -2.36 -6.22
C TRP A 576 -15.15 -2.47 -6.91
N VAL A 577 -14.17 -1.74 -6.42
CA VAL A 577 -12.84 -1.57 -7.04
C VAL A 577 -11.75 -2.02 -6.09
N ALA A 578 -10.91 -2.92 -6.53
CA ALA A 578 -9.72 -3.35 -5.79
C ALA A 578 -8.61 -2.31 -5.95
N ALA A 579 -8.41 -1.44 -4.96
CA ALA A 579 -7.38 -0.42 -4.94
C ALA A 579 -6.11 -0.96 -4.28
N ALA A 580 -5.24 -1.55 -5.11
CA ALA A 580 -4.07 -2.29 -4.64
C ALA A 580 -2.99 -1.42 -4.00
N GLY A 581 -2.89 -0.15 -4.37
CA GLY A 581 -1.93 0.79 -3.78
C GLY A 581 -2.29 1.27 -2.38
N ASP A 582 -3.54 1.09 -1.98
CA ASP A 582 -4.08 1.55 -0.71
C ASP A 582 -4.57 0.41 0.20
N ASP A 583 -4.43 -0.84 -0.21
CA ASP A 583 -4.88 -2.02 0.53
C ASP A 583 -6.38 -1.98 0.88
N GLU A 584 -7.22 -1.48 -0.05
CA GLU A 584 -8.64 -1.27 0.19
C GLU A 584 -9.54 -1.70 -0.97
N ILE A 585 -10.83 -1.81 -0.67
CA ILE A 585 -11.89 -1.80 -1.70
C ILE A 585 -12.54 -0.42 -1.70
N THR A 586 -12.53 0.24 -2.83
CA THR A 586 -13.31 1.45 -3.05
C THR A 586 -14.70 1.06 -3.58
N ARG A 587 -15.75 1.44 -2.86
CA ARG A 587 -17.14 1.31 -3.28
C ARG A 587 -17.61 2.61 -3.93
N ILE A 588 -18.16 2.55 -5.15
CA ILE A 588 -18.73 3.71 -5.86
C ILE A 588 -20.25 3.56 -5.93
N ASN A 589 -20.97 4.61 -5.58
CA ASN A 589 -22.41 4.70 -5.84
C ASN A 589 -22.65 4.98 -7.33
N PRO A 590 -23.34 4.13 -8.10
CA PRO A 590 -23.48 4.31 -9.55
C PRO A 590 -24.29 5.55 -9.96
N ARG A 591 -25.09 6.13 -9.07
CA ARG A 591 -25.92 7.30 -9.34
C ARG A 591 -25.25 8.61 -8.96
N SER A 592 -24.78 8.71 -7.69
CA SER A 592 -24.14 9.93 -7.17
C SER A 592 -22.65 10.02 -7.51
N LEU A 593 -21.99 8.91 -7.85
CA LEU A 593 -20.55 8.75 -8.06
C LEU A 593 -19.71 8.97 -6.78
N GLU A 594 -20.36 9.05 -5.63
CA GLU A 594 -19.68 9.10 -4.34
C GLU A 594 -18.93 7.81 -4.05
N THR A 595 -17.76 7.95 -3.47
CA THR A 595 -16.86 6.84 -3.13
C THR A 595 -16.80 6.63 -1.62
N THR A 596 -16.60 5.37 -1.22
CA THR A 596 -16.38 4.98 0.18
C THR A 596 -15.33 3.87 0.20
N SER A 597 -14.33 4.00 1.07
CA SER A 597 -13.24 3.04 1.20
C SER A 597 -13.48 2.01 2.31
N ILE A 598 -13.04 0.78 2.08
CA ILE A 598 -13.07 -0.34 3.02
C ILE A 598 -11.66 -0.91 3.11
N ALA A 599 -10.97 -0.69 4.21
CA ALA A 599 -9.62 -1.19 4.41
C ALA A 599 -9.61 -2.73 4.58
N LEU A 600 -8.69 -3.40 3.90
CA LEU A 600 -8.61 -4.85 3.87
C LEU A 600 -7.47 -5.45 4.69
N GLN A 601 -6.41 -4.72 4.98
CA GLN A 601 -5.15 -5.23 5.56
C GLN A 601 -4.42 -6.22 4.65
N ALA A 602 -4.69 -6.17 3.37
CA ALA A 602 -4.07 -7.03 2.38
C ALA A 602 -4.24 -6.37 1.01
N ILE A 603 -3.26 -6.49 0.15
CA ILE A 603 -3.28 -5.97 -1.21
C ILE A 603 -4.36 -6.70 -2.02
N PRO A 604 -5.46 -6.03 -2.41
CA PRO A 604 -6.49 -6.67 -3.22
C PRO A 604 -6.05 -6.80 -4.68
N GLU A 605 -6.40 -7.92 -5.30
CA GLU A 605 -6.06 -8.19 -6.70
C GLU A 605 -7.30 -8.14 -7.61
N ARG A 606 -8.29 -8.98 -7.31
CA ARG A 606 -9.54 -9.07 -8.05
C ARG A 606 -10.74 -9.03 -7.12
N VAL A 607 -11.88 -8.65 -7.67
CA VAL A 607 -13.13 -8.57 -6.93
C VAL A 607 -14.27 -9.18 -7.73
N ALA A 608 -15.16 -9.90 -7.05
CA ALA A 608 -16.42 -10.39 -7.61
C ALA A 608 -17.56 -10.18 -6.61
N VAL A 609 -18.79 -10.03 -7.09
CA VAL A 609 -19.93 -9.63 -6.27
C VAL A 609 -21.10 -10.56 -6.49
N GLY A 610 -21.67 -11.08 -5.43
CA GLY A 610 -22.87 -11.91 -5.48
C GLY A 610 -23.31 -12.42 -4.11
N GLY A 611 -24.62 -12.66 -3.96
CA GLY A 611 -25.18 -13.22 -2.75
C GLY A 611 -25.00 -12.32 -1.52
N LYS A 612 -25.19 -11.01 -1.68
CA LYS A 612 -24.97 -9.96 -0.67
C LYS A 612 -23.53 -9.89 -0.16
N SER A 613 -22.59 -10.43 -0.90
CA SER A 613 -21.19 -10.45 -0.53
C SER A 613 -20.32 -9.92 -1.65
N VAL A 614 -19.25 -9.25 -1.26
CA VAL A 614 -18.13 -8.87 -2.12
C VAL A 614 -16.96 -9.77 -1.76
N TRP A 615 -16.43 -10.45 -2.75
CA TRP A 615 -15.32 -11.38 -2.62
C TRP A 615 -14.08 -10.79 -3.25
N VAL A 616 -12.97 -10.84 -2.53
CA VAL A 616 -11.72 -10.21 -2.91
C VAL A 616 -10.58 -11.21 -2.78
N THR A 617 -9.82 -11.38 -3.85
CA THR A 617 -8.55 -12.11 -3.77
C THR A 617 -7.45 -11.18 -3.27
N ALA A 618 -6.70 -11.62 -2.27
CA ALA A 618 -5.50 -10.96 -1.77
C ALA A 618 -4.30 -11.88 -2.03
N LYS A 619 -3.71 -11.74 -3.21
CA LYS A 619 -2.72 -12.65 -3.78
C LYS A 619 -1.52 -12.85 -2.87
N GLU A 620 -0.89 -11.75 -2.44
CA GLU A 620 0.33 -11.81 -1.63
C GLU A 620 0.07 -12.28 -0.18
N ALA A 621 -1.16 -12.11 0.30
CA ALA A 621 -1.58 -12.59 1.62
C ALA A 621 -2.07 -14.04 1.60
N GLY A 622 -2.18 -14.69 0.43
CA GLY A 622 -2.74 -16.03 0.29
C GLY A 622 -4.18 -16.16 0.75
N ARG A 623 -5.00 -15.11 0.59
CA ARG A 623 -6.33 -15.03 1.20
C ARG A 623 -7.46 -14.70 0.22
N LEU A 624 -8.61 -15.29 0.48
CA LEU A 624 -9.89 -14.87 -0.06
C LEU A 624 -10.65 -14.12 1.05
N ILE A 625 -11.05 -12.88 0.78
CA ILE A 625 -11.72 -12.01 1.75
C ILE A 625 -13.19 -11.85 1.34
N ARG A 626 -14.10 -12.02 2.31
CA ARG A 626 -15.54 -11.80 2.14
C ARG A 626 -15.97 -10.55 2.88
N ILE A 627 -16.67 -9.67 2.19
CA ILE A 627 -17.22 -8.42 2.73
C ILE A 627 -18.74 -8.46 2.58
N ASP A 628 -19.47 -8.03 3.57
CA ASP A 628 -20.91 -7.81 3.47
C ASP A 628 -21.18 -6.56 2.64
N ALA A 629 -21.98 -6.69 1.59
CA ALA A 629 -22.20 -5.60 0.64
C ALA A 629 -23.02 -4.44 1.24
N ASP A 630 -23.93 -4.74 2.18
CA ASP A 630 -24.82 -3.76 2.81
C ASP A 630 -24.11 -3.03 3.96
N THR A 631 -23.51 -3.78 4.90
CA THR A 631 -22.87 -3.24 6.10
C THR A 631 -21.42 -2.79 5.85
N ARG A 632 -20.82 -3.23 4.75
CA ARG A 632 -19.42 -2.94 4.36
C ARG A 632 -18.39 -3.48 5.36
N LYS A 633 -18.77 -4.43 6.19
CA LYS A 633 -17.87 -5.09 7.14
C LYS A 633 -17.23 -6.31 6.51
N VAL A 634 -15.95 -6.52 6.80
CA VAL A 634 -15.27 -7.78 6.47
C VAL A 634 -15.86 -8.88 7.36
N LEU A 635 -16.51 -9.85 6.71
CA LEU A 635 -17.14 -10.99 7.39
C LEU A 635 -16.15 -12.12 7.67
N GLU A 636 -15.26 -12.36 6.72
CA GLU A 636 -14.41 -13.56 6.75
C GLU A 636 -13.12 -13.34 5.96
N ARG A 637 -12.05 -13.99 6.41
CA ARG A 637 -10.78 -14.12 5.70
C ARG A 637 -10.41 -15.60 5.64
N VAL A 638 -10.51 -16.17 4.47
CA VAL A 638 -10.22 -17.58 4.22
C VAL A 638 -8.79 -17.71 3.74
N ASP A 639 -7.98 -18.50 4.43
CA ASP A 639 -6.65 -18.86 3.96
C ASP A 639 -6.79 -19.82 2.78
N THR A 640 -6.22 -19.48 1.65
CA THR A 640 -6.26 -20.31 0.45
C THR A 640 -5.10 -21.30 0.39
N GLY A 641 -4.13 -21.23 1.32
CA GLY A 641 -2.92 -22.04 1.34
C GLY A 641 -1.99 -21.80 0.14
N SER A 642 -2.26 -20.76 -0.67
CA SER A 642 -1.53 -20.43 -1.89
C SER A 642 -2.02 -19.08 -2.42
N ARG A 643 -1.39 -18.54 -3.47
CA ARG A 643 -1.66 -17.19 -4.01
C ARG A 643 -2.92 -17.16 -4.88
N PRO A 644 -4.08 -16.68 -4.41
CA PRO A 644 -5.30 -16.55 -5.21
C PRO A 644 -5.14 -15.38 -6.20
N TYR A 645 -5.66 -15.56 -7.43
CA TYR A 645 -5.55 -14.52 -8.46
C TYR A 645 -6.92 -14.14 -9.02
N ALA A 646 -7.43 -14.82 -10.06
CA ALA A 646 -8.73 -14.56 -10.64
C ALA A 646 -9.86 -15.22 -9.85
N LEU A 647 -11.05 -14.63 -9.85
CA LEU A 647 -12.24 -15.22 -9.23
C LEU A 647 -13.50 -14.89 -10.03
N ASP A 648 -14.49 -15.76 -9.91
CA ASP A 648 -15.86 -15.55 -10.40
C ASP A 648 -16.86 -16.31 -9.53
N ILE A 649 -18.15 -15.97 -9.63
CA ILE A 649 -19.21 -16.49 -8.75
C ILE A 649 -20.31 -17.12 -9.57
N THR A 650 -20.67 -18.37 -9.25
CA THR A 650 -21.83 -19.03 -9.85
C THR A 650 -23.15 -18.43 -9.35
N ARG A 651 -24.24 -18.61 -10.13
CA ARG A 651 -25.60 -18.26 -9.67
C ARG A 651 -26.00 -18.98 -8.37
N GLY A 652 -25.40 -20.15 -8.09
CA GLY A 652 -25.54 -20.91 -6.86
C GLY A 652 -24.66 -20.41 -5.70
N ARG A 653 -24.03 -19.24 -5.83
CA ARG A 653 -23.14 -18.60 -4.84
C ARG A 653 -21.83 -19.35 -4.55
N ALA A 654 -21.43 -20.33 -5.34
CA ALA A 654 -20.09 -20.89 -5.25
C ALA A 654 -19.09 -19.90 -5.85
N VAL A 655 -18.01 -19.63 -5.11
CA VAL A 655 -16.89 -18.77 -5.53
C VAL A 655 -15.79 -19.65 -6.08
N TRP A 656 -15.46 -19.43 -7.34
CA TRP A 656 -14.36 -20.10 -8.02
C TRP A 656 -13.16 -19.18 -8.11
N LEU A 657 -11.98 -19.68 -7.82
CA LEU A 657 -10.75 -18.88 -7.92
C LEU A 657 -9.59 -19.70 -8.46
N THR A 658 -8.68 -19.04 -9.15
CA THR A 658 -7.39 -19.62 -9.52
C THR A 658 -6.42 -19.38 -8.38
N VAL A 659 -5.61 -20.38 -8.04
CA VAL A 659 -4.57 -20.31 -7.01
C VAL A 659 -3.24 -20.79 -7.57
N LEU A 660 -2.15 -20.13 -7.16
CA LEU A 660 -0.78 -20.52 -7.47
C LEU A 660 -0.19 -21.21 -6.24
N ASP A 661 0.02 -22.49 -6.28
CA ASP A 661 0.64 -23.25 -5.19
C ASP A 661 2.17 -23.09 -5.16
N ASP A 662 2.81 -23.42 -4.03
CA ASP A 662 4.26 -23.28 -3.83
C ASP A 662 5.08 -24.21 -4.71
N ASP A 663 4.51 -25.30 -5.18
CA ASP A 663 5.10 -26.23 -6.17
C ASP A 663 4.99 -25.71 -7.61
N GLY A 664 4.43 -24.52 -7.81
CA GLY A 664 4.23 -23.89 -9.12
C GLY A 664 3.03 -24.42 -9.89
N LEU A 665 2.24 -25.34 -9.30
CA LEU A 665 0.99 -25.83 -9.86
C LEU A 665 -0.14 -24.85 -9.50
N GLN A 666 -1.04 -24.60 -10.44
CA GLN A 666 -2.20 -23.76 -10.21
C GLN A 666 -3.46 -24.63 -10.20
N ARG A 667 -4.31 -24.36 -9.21
CA ARG A 667 -5.57 -25.06 -8.99
C ARG A 667 -6.72 -24.07 -9.06
N VAL A 668 -7.89 -24.57 -9.42
CA VAL A 668 -9.15 -23.85 -9.28
C VAL A 668 -9.83 -24.37 -8.01
N ARG A 669 -10.20 -23.47 -7.12
CA ARG A 669 -10.90 -23.81 -5.87
C ARG A 669 -12.28 -23.20 -5.86
N PHE A 670 -13.23 -23.84 -5.20
CA PHE A 670 -14.52 -23.25 -4.98
C PHE A 670 -14.90 -23.25 -3.50
N TYR A 671 -15.66 -22.25 -3.10
CA TYR A 671 -16.16 -22.07 -1.74
C TYR A 671 -17.67 -21.89 -1.80
N ARG A 672 -18.38 -22.64 -0.99
CA ARG A 672 -19.84 -22.49 -0.82
C ARG A 672 -20.09 -21.87 0.54
N PRO A 673 -20.81 -20.72 0.63
CA PRO A 673 -21.35 -20.25 1.91
C PRO A 673 -22.33 -21.30 2.44
N GLN A 674 -22.19 -21.66 3.70
CA GLN A 674 -23.14 -22.56 4.38
C GLN A 674 -24.40 -21.79 4.78
#